data_4e00df51d39e16def0b6cc617d33c40b
#
_entry.id   4e00df51d39e16def0b6cc617d33c40b
#
_cell.length_a   1.000
_cell.length_b   1.000
_cell.length_c   1.000
_cell.angle_alpha   90.00
_cell.angle_beta   90.00
_cell.angle_gamma   90.00
#
_symmetry.space_group_name_H-M   'P 1'
#
loop_
_entity.id
_entity.type
_entity.pdbx_description
1 polymer ?
#
loop_
_entity_poly.entity_id
_entity_poly.type
_entity_poly.pdbx_seq_one_letter_code
_entity_poly.pdbx_strand_id
1 'polypeptide(L)'
;MNNVSRNKSLPRRSSLAIALALGLSVSGFAFAQSTTGTIFGNAGAAAGDTVTVSSNNGVVRTVSVNGQGQYTIANLPLGIYTVSLKKDGSVISQHNNITIHVGAGTQVNFYVGGANAQNLGAVQVSANALPAIDVTSVSSSTVITSQQLQKLPVGRSAEAIALLSPGAVAGSSYFGNAVSFGGAGVTENAYYVNGYNTGKPYSNIGGFQLPYGAIAQQQTYTGGYSAKYGRSDGGVINQVGKRGTNQWHFGGQIAWSPRSLASGGKSTYYPNIAIPEGMTLPPSSIATEGKINRYRGDNKSWQTIYSAYAGGPLIQDKLFAFVAVQTENDQNTNVSSNIPLVTDTHSSEHSTQIYGKIDWNIDANNILELTSLTSDDTNGKGAVYNYSYDSYKDGSFLYPSDAAVNNAKFLIAKYTSYIGDNATLNVTWGRGHFENYYEYGTSSKLPYILLPQYQDPAYGDPHANSQPRLYNASPNGTNSTRGLRVDFTYQLGNHKLGIGIDNMEYNAANQGQLPTGPGYAWLYLPGDPNTPIAPDLGVGAPGGDGYYVAKYTFDDSSNMSTEQKAYYIQDIWNVTDNLQLNLGLRNDHFTNKNNKGIAFVDEKNQWEPRLGFSWDVNGDSSLKIYGNAGRYYLALPNSVAVRAADPSVFTYQYFTYTGIDANGEPTGLKEVGGVDGAKAPGPVSGNNEYGTDKDPHTVTANDLKAQYQDEFILGFDKTLGSKWVYGAKATYRELKAAIDDVCDPTSLANKMKADGYNVSDYEVGNPGCLIFNPGRTNHFYVARKDGNGYANVAMSTSDWGFKQGAKRKYYGLDLYLSHPFDGKWSMRVDYLFSRSWGNTEGQVRSDIRQDDVSKTENWDNWQIMDHSYGLLPNNRRHQFKARGMYQITPEWLVSGTLSIQSGTPRSCLGYYGADETNPYNYGSSFHWCNGVPSDPGAAGSTPWTKQLNLGVRYTPAFADHKLAFKLNVFNALNEQKPIQVNPTYEASAGVLSNTYGMAQYYEAPRMVRLSVSYDY
;
A
#
# COMPACT_ATOMS: atom_id res chain seq x y z
N MET A 1 -8.75 -76.06 10.10
CA MET A 1 -9.94 -76.60 9.48
C MET A 1 -10.88 -75.49 9.04
N ASN A 2 -11.15 -75.46 7.76
CA ASN A 2 -12.25 -74.83 7.02
C ASN A 2 -12.39 -73.32 7.09
N ASN A 3 -11.97 -72.61 6.04
CA ASN A 3 -12.59 -72.40 4.73
C ASN A 3 -14.02 -71.86 4.83
N VAL A 4 -14.30 -70.63 4.29
CA VAL A 4 -14.96 -70.38 3.01
C VAL A 4 -15.07 -68.87 2.73
N SER A 5 -14.47 -68.49 1.69
CA SER A 5 -14.79 -67.65 0.48
C SER A 5 -15.36 -66.25 0.63
N ARG A 6 -14.60 -65.34 0.10
CA ARG A 6 -14.84 -64.37 -0.97
C ARG A 6 -16.22 -63.77 -1.14
N ASN A 7 -16.26 -62.45 -0.96
CA ASN A 7 -16.70 -61.64 -2.11
C ASN A 7 -16.04 -60.26 -2.08
N LYS A 8 -15.30 -59.96 -3.14
CA LYS A 8 -14.76 -58.64 -3.43
C LYS A 8 -15.85 -57.76 -4.04
N SER A 9 -16.14 -56.60 -3.42
CA SER A 9 -16.72 -55.51 -4.16
C SER A 9 -15.88 -54.30 -3.90
N LEU A 10 -15.26 -53.74 -4.95
CA LEU A 10 -14.54 -52.49 -5.01
C LEU A 10 -15.47 -51.36 -4.57
N PRO A 11 -15.10 -50.46 -3.66
CA PRO A 11 -15.87 -49.28 -3.38
C PRO A 11 -15.75 -48.32 -4.56
N ARG A 12 -16.90 -47.95 -5.07
CA ARG A 12 -17.09 -47.01 -6.17
C ARG A 12 -16.54 -45.64 -5.82
N ARG A 13 -15.94 -44.96 -6.81
CA ARG A 13 -15.37 -43.60 -6.76
C ARG A 13 -16.29 -42.51 -6.17
N SER A 14 -17.58 -42.79 -6.03
CA SER A 14 -18.59 -41.93 -5.39
C SER A 14 -18.47 -41.83 -3.86
N SER A 15 -17.83 -42.78 -3.17
CA SER A 15 -17.70 -42.76 -1.71
C SER A 15 -16.63 -41.79 -1.21
N LEU A 16 -15.61 -41.50 -2.01
CA LEU A 16 -14.57 -40.52 -1.65
C LEU A 16 -15.09 -39.07 -1.77
N ALA A 17 -15.95 -38.82 -2.77
CA ALA A 17 -16.60 -37.51 -2.94
C ALA A 17 -17.65 -37.26 -1.83
N ILE A 18 -18.36 -38.29 -1.36
CA ILE A 18 -19.32 -38.19 -0.25
C ILE A 18 -18.59 -38.08 1.09
N ALA A 19 -17.44 -38.74 1.29
CA ALA A 19 -16.62 -38.60 2.49
C ALA A 19 -15.95 -37.23 2.59
N LEU A 20 -15.53 -36.63 1.46
CA LEU A 20 -15.06 -35.24 1.43
C LEU A 20 -16.23 -34.26 1.67
N ALA A 21 -17.43 -34.55 1.15
CA ALA A 21 -18.60 -33.70 1.37
C ALA A 21 -19.13 -33.77 2.81
N LEU A 22 -19.03 -34.91 3.48
CA LEU A 22 -19.46 -35.11 4.87
C LEU A 22 -18.41 -34.68 5.90
N GLY A 23 -17.11 -34.66 5.55
CA GLY A 23 -16.05 -34.12 6.41
C GLY A 23 -16.02 -32.59 6.46
N LEU A 24 -16.70 -31.91 5.55
CA LEU A 24 -16.82 -30.44 5.48
C LEU A 24 -18.10 -29.90 6.15
N SER A 25 -18.92 -30.74 6.74
CA SER A 25 -20.23 -30.35 7.28
C SER A 25 -20.27 -29.74 8.68
N VAL A 26 -19.10 -29.36 9.25
CA VAL A 26 -19.01 -28.75 10.61
C VAL A 26 -18.28 -27.41 10.64
N SER A 27 -17.77 -26.88 9.52
CA SER A 27 -17.22 -25.51 9.44
C SER A 27 -17.79 -24.81 8.20
N GLY A 28 -18.42 -23.66 8.43
CA GLY A 28 -19.15 -22.85 7.45
C GLY A 28 -18.47 -22.67 6.09
N PHE A 29 -19.27 -22.69 5.06
CA PHE A 29 -18.92 -22.60 3.63
C PHE A 29 -18.21 -21.30 3.22
N ALA A 30 -17.35 -21.38 2.24
CA ALA A 30 -16.32 -20.41 1.95
C ALA A 30 -15.99 -20.19 0.43
N PHE A 31 -15.47 -18.99 -0.11
CA PHE A 31 -15.45 -18.63 -1.57
C PHE A 31 -14.42 -17.60 -2.09
N ALA A 32 -13.74 -17.69 -3.27
CA ALA A 32 -12.56 -16.95 -3.78
C ALA A 32 -12.74 -15.75 -4.75
N GLN A 33 -11.68 -14.86 -4.92
CA GLN A 33 -11.65 -13.64 -5.74
C GLN A 33 -11.52 -13.87 -7.26
N SER A 34 -11.91 -12.86 -8.09
CA SER A 34 -11.90 -12.98 -9.54
C SER A 34 -10.49 -12.94 -10.14
N THR A 35 -10.07 -14.05 -10.70
CA THR A 35 -8.97 -14.16 -11.66
C THR A 35 -9.53 -14.52 -13.03
N THR A 36 -10.80 -14.25 -13.26
CA THR A 36 -11.62 -14.71 -14.38
C THR A 36 -12.37 -13.54 -15.02
N GLY A 37 -12.87 -13.73 -16.23
CA GLY A 37 -13.78 -12.81 -16.91
C GLY A 37 -15.07 -13.51 -17.36
N THR A 38 -15.86 -12.82 -18.18
CA THR A 38 -17.17 -13.28 -18.67
C THR A 38 -17.25 -13.05 -20.18
N ILE A 39 -17.86 -13.99 -20.91
CA ILE A 39 -18.33 -13.76 -22.27
C ILE A 39 -19.85 -13.67 -22.24
N PHE A 40 -20.42 -12.70 -22.92
CA PHE A 40 -21.87 -12.52 -23.05
C PHE A 40 -22.23 -12.00 -24.45
N GLY A 41 -23.48 -12.11 -24.84
CA GLY A 41 -23.92 -11.52 -26.10
C GLY A 41 -25.29 -12.07 -26.56
N ASN A 42 -25.68 -11.64 -27.77
CA ASN A 42 -26.88 -12.08 -28.43
C ASN A 42 -26.51 -13.08 -29.54
N ALA A 43 -27.12 -14.26 -29.49
CA ALA A 43 -26.90 -15.32 -30.47
C ALA A 43 -27.77 -15.19 -31.73
N GLY A 44 -28.80 -14.30 -31.72
CA GLY A 44 -29.78 -14.18 -32.79
C GLY A 44 -30.50 -15.50 -33.12
N ALA A 45 -30.50 -16.46 -32.19
CA ALA A 45 -30.87 -17.85 -32.40
C ALA A 45 -32.08 -18.19 -31.52
N ALA A 46 -32.70 -19.34 -31.80
CA ALA A 46 -33.85 -19.82 -31.04
C ALA A 46 -33.46 -20.34 -29.66
N ALA A 47 -34.41 -20.31 -28.72
CA ALA A 47 -34.27 -20.98 -27.44
C ALA A 47 -33.93 -22.46 -27.64
N GLY A 48 -32.87 -22.93 -26.95
CA GLY A 48 -32.38 -24.31 -27.06
C GLY A 48 -31.10 -24.46 -27.90
N ASP A 49 -30.73 -23.47 -28.73
CA ASP A 49 -29.41 -23.43 -29.32
C ASP A 49 -28.34 -23.23 -28.24
N THR A 50 -27.11 -23.63 -28.49
CA THR A 50 -26.03 -23.56 -27.50
C THR A 50 -24.85 -22.74 -27.96
N VAL A 51 -24.20 -22.06 -27.02
CA VAL A 51 -22.92 -21.40 -27.24
C VAL A 51 -21.82 -22.15 -26.50
N THR A 52 -20.82 -22.58 -27.25
CA THR A 52 -19.62 -23.25 -26.71
C THR A 52 -18.42 -22.33 -26.80
N VAL A 53 -17.70 -22.17 -25.71
CA VAL A 53 -16.38 -21.54 -25.70
C VAL A 53 -15.31 -22.60 -25.49
N SER A 54 -14.21 -22.49 -26.24
CA SER A 54 -13.01 -23.32 -26.07
C SER A 54 -11.77 -22.46 -26.05
N SER A 55 -10.85 -22.72 -25.17
CA SER A 55 -9.62 -21.94 -25.00
C SER A 55 -8.37 -22.74 -25.39
N ASN A 56 -7.29 -21.99 -25.62
CA ASN A 56 -5.97 -22.56 -25.91
C ASN A 56 -5.31 -23.23 -24.68
N ASN A 57 -5.95 -23.20 -23.53
CA ASN A 57 -5.52 -23.87 -22.28
C ASN A 57 -6.51 -24.99 -21.86
N GLY A 58 -7.21 -25.57 -22.80
CA GLY A 58 -8.04 -26.76 -22.60
C GLY A 58 -9.39 -26.51 -21.89
N VAL A 59 -9.79 -25.29 -21.60
CA VAL A 59 -11.07 -24.97 -20.99
C VAL A 59 -12.17 -24.99 -22.06
N VAL A 60 -13.20 -25.82 -21.87
CA VAL A 60 -14.38 -25.88 -22.73
C VAL A 60 -15.63 -25.72 -21.88
N ARG A 61 -16.51 -24.79 -22.27
CA ARG A 61 -17.79 -24.53 -21.62
C ARG A 61 -18.90 -24.36 -22.64
N THR A 62 -20.09 -24.93 -22.37
CA THR A 62 -21.27 -24.79 -23.19
C THR A 62 -22.42 -24.29 -22.34
N VAL A 63 -23.19 -23.34 -22.84
CA VAL A 63 -24.40 -22.82 -22.21
C VAL A 63 -25.52 -22.77 -23.23
N SER A 64 -26.78 -22.91 -22.77
CA SER A 64 -27.94 -22.74 -23.63
C SER A 64 -28.26 -21.25 -23.83
N VAL A 65 -28.74 -20.91 -25.02
CA VAL A 65 -29.28 -19.59 -25.36
C VAL A 65 -30.68 -19.48 -24.74
N ASN A 66 -30.97 -18.34 -24.10
CA ASN A 66 -32.26 -18.10 -23.47
C ASN A 66 -33.37 -17.76 -24.52
N GLY A 67 -34.60 -17.58 -24.05
CA GLY A 67 -35.76 -17.29 -24.91
C GLY A 67 -35.70 -15.95 -25.66
N GLN A 68 -34.80 -15.03 -25.23
CA GLN A 68 -34.51 -13.71 -25.84
C GLN A 68 -33.31 -13.75 -26.80
N GLY A 69 -32.74 -14.94 -27.04
CA GLY A 69 -31.56 -15.09 -27.87
C GLY A 69 -30.23 -14.72 -27.19
N GLN A 70 -30.24 -14.51 -25.87
CA GLN A 70 -29.05 -14.07 -25.13
C GLN A 70 -28.32 -15.26 -24.47
N TYR A 71 -27.03 -15.08 -24.22
CA TYR A 71 -26.21 -16.03 -23.49
C TYR A 71 -25.14 -15.34 -22.63
N THR A 72 -24.73 -16.00 -21.54
CA THR A 72 -23.65 -15.54 -20.65
C THR A 72 -22.84 -16.72 -20.15
N ILE A 73 -21.51 -16.67 -20.30
CA ILE A 73 -20.57 -17.67 -19.80
C ILE A 73 -19.61 -16.95 -18.85
N ALA A 74 -19.85 -17.11 -17.56
CA ALA A 74 -19.10 -16.43 -16.49
C ALA A 74 -17.98 -17.32 -15.91
N ASN A 75 -17.10 -16.69 -15.13
CA ASN A 75 -16.00 -17.35 -14.41
C ASN A 75 -14.99 -18.05 -15.34
N LEU A 76 -14.79 -17.53 -16.54
CA LEU A 76 -13.81 -18.04 -17.47
C LEU A 76 -12.39 -17.61 -17.07
N PRO A 77 -11.43 -18.53 -16.95
CA PRO A 77 -10.02 -18.19 -16.77
C PRO A 77 -9.50 -17.26 -17.88
N LEU A 78 -8.48 -16.44 -17.55
CA LEU A 78 -7.85 -15.60 -18.59
C LEU A 78 -7.25 -16.47 -19.69
N GLY A 79 -7.42 -16.04 -20.93
CA GLY A 79 -6.95 -16.77 -22.11
C GLY A 79 -7.56 -16.22 -23.38
N ILE A 80 -7.21 -16.89 -24.48
CA ILE A 80 -7.79 -16.64 -25.81
C ILE A 80 -8.79 -17.76 -26.11
N TYR A 81 -9.99 -17.37 -26.47
CA TYR A 81 -11.12 -18.28 -26.68
C TYR A 81 -11.62 -18.25 -28.11
N THR A 82 -12.10 -19.38 -28.55
CA THR A 82 -13.01 -19.52 -29.69
C THR A 82 -14.43 -19.64 -29.14
N VAL A 83 -15.36 -18.85 -29.67
CA VAL A 83 -16.78 -18.83 -29.29
C VAL A 83 -17.62 -19.33 -30.45
N SER A 84 -18.33 -20.43 -30.29
CA SER A 84 -19.07 -21.11 -31.34
C SER A 84 -20.55 -21.20 -31.00
N LEU A 85 -21.42 -20.71 -31.89
CA LEU A 85 -22.86 -20.93 -31.82
C LEU A 85 -23.19 -22.25 -32.49
N LYS A 86 -23.93 -23.11 -31.81
CA LYS A 86 -24.33 -24.44 -32.26
C LYS A 86 -25.83 -24.57 -32.26
N LYS A 87 -26.35 -25.16 -33.34
CA LYS A 87 -27.72 -25.60 -33.48
C LYS A 87 -27.72 -27.11 -33.72
N ASP A 88 -28.50 -27.82 -32.90
CA ASP A 88 -28.56 -29.29 -32.97
C ASP A 88 -27.17 -29.98 -32.93
N GLY A 89 -26.24 -29.40 -32.14
CA GLY A 89 -24.88 -29.85 -32.02
C GLY A 89 -23.90 -29.39 -33.12
N SER A 90 -24.40 -28.88 -34.27
CA SER A 90 -23.58 -28.40 -35.38
C SER A 90 -23.22 -26.92 -35.24
N VAL A 91 -21.95 -26.55 -35.52
CA VAL A 91 -21.49 -25.16 -35.49
C VAL A 91 -22.12 -24.40 -36.68
N ILE A 92 -22.90 -23.36 -36.40
CA ILE A 92 -23.52 -22.50 -37.40
C ILE A 92 -22.81 -21.14 -37.51
N SER A 93 -22.10 -20.69 -36.50
CA SER A 93 -21.26 -19.46 -36.52
C SER A 93 -20.15 -19.56 -35.48
N GLN A 94 -19.02 -18.88 -35.74
CA GLN A 94 -17.84 -18.93 -34.86
C GLN A 94 -17.06 -17.62 -34.87
N HIS A 95 -16.60 -17.22 -33.69
CA HIS A 95 -15.64 -16.13 -33.51
C HIS A 95 -14.36 -16.66 -32.85
N ASN A 96 -13.21 -16.37 -33.45
CA ASN A 96 -11.91 -16.82 -32.95
C ASN A 96 -11.14 -15.67 -32.28
N ASN A 97 -10.12 -16.03 -31.52
CA ASN A 97 -9.19 -15.09 -30.89
C ASN A 97 -9.84 -14.07 -29.92
N ILE A 98 -10.88 -14.48 -29.21
CA ILE A 98 -11.56 -13.68 -28.18
C ILE A 98 -10.75 -13.68 -26.90
N THR A 99 -10.20 -12.55 -26.53
CA THR A 99 -9.41 -12.39 -25.28
C THR A 99 -10.31 -12.09 -24.11
N ILE A 100 -10.11 -12.81 -23.00
CA ILE A 100 -10.83 -12.59 -21.73
C ILE A 100 -10.01 -11.66 -20.84
N HIS A 101 -10.69 -10.66 -20.26
CA HIS A 101 -10.11 -9.70 -19.34
C HIS A 101 -10.60 -9.92 -17.91
N VAL A 102 -9.69 -9.73 -16.94
CA VAL A 102 -9.98 -9.93 -15.53
C VAL A 102 -11.08 -8.98 -15.05
N GLY A 103 -12.13 -9.55 -14.41
CA GLY A 103 -13.24 -8.79 -13.85
C GLY A 103 -14.08 -8.01 -14.86
N ALA A 104 -13.94 -8.29 -16.16
CA ALA A 104 -14.66 -7.61 -17.22
C ALA A 104 -15.49 -8.58 -18.07
N GLY A 105 -16.54 -8.07 -18.72
CA GLY A 105 -17.34 -8.78 -19.70
C GLY A 105 -16.83 -8.52 -21.12
N THR A 106 -16.75 -9.56 -21.93
CA THR A 106 -16.44 -9.50 -23.36
C THR A 106 -17.70 -9.83 -24.16
N GLN A 107 -18.20 -8.86 -24.93
CA GLN A 107 -19.39 -9.05 -25.75
C GLN A 107 -19.03 -9.74 -27.05
N VAL A 108 -19.78 -10.81 -27.40
CA VAL A 108 -19.68 -11.53 -28.67
C VAL A 108 -21.10 -11.80 -29.20
N ASN A 109 -21.49 -11.09 -30.25
CA ASN A 109 -22.81 -11.22 -30.86
C ASN A 109 -22.70 -12.04 -32.14
N PHE A 110 -23.67 -12.93 -32.34
CA PHE A 110 -23.87 -13.70 -33.58
C PHE A 110 -25.03 -13.12 -34.35
N TYR A 111 -24.80 -12.77 -35.60
CA TYR A 111 -25.86 -12.34 -36.52
C TYR A 111 -26.27 -13.52 -37.36
N VAL A 112 -27.41 -14.11 -37.10
CA VAL A 112 -28.02 -15.14 -37.96
C VAL A 112 -28.79 -14.40 -39.05
N GLY A 113 -28.13 -14.15 -40.18
CA GLY A 113 -28.73 -13.48 -41.33
C GLY A 113 -29.87 -14.30 -41.94
N GLY A 114 -30.97 -13.63 -42.37
CA GLY A 114 -31.98 -14.21 -43.22
C GLY A 114 -31.42 -14.70 -44.56
N ALA A 115 -32.20 -15.50 -45.31
CA ALA A 115 -31.91 -16.37 -46.47
C ALA A 115 -31.09 -15.81 -47.64
N ASN A 116 -30.37 -14.69 -47.54
CA ASN A 116 -29.50 -14.08 -48.56
C ASN A 116 -28.10 -13.70 -48.08
N ALA A 117 -27.56 -14.32 -47.04
CA ALA A 117 -26.19 -14.04 -46.58
C ALA A 117 -25.18 -14.73 -47.51
N GLN A 118 -24.68 -14.03 -48.53
CA GLN A 118 -23.43 -14.36 -49.13
C GLN A 118 -22.33 -14.33 -48.07
N ASN A 119 -21.44 -15.32 -48.05
CA ASN A 119 -20.26 -15.42 -47.20
C ASN A 119 -19.51 -14.08 -47.15
N LEU A 120 -19.84 -13.23 -46.19
CA LEU A 120 -19.00 -12.15 -45.76
C LEU A 120 -17.85 -12.79 -44.95
N GLY A 121 -16.66 -12.74 -45.54
CA GLY A 121 -15.44 -13.26 -44.93
C GLY A 121 -15.37 -12.85 -43.49
N ALA A 122 -14.87 -13.73 -42.63
CA ALA A 122 -14.76 -13.59 -41.18
C ALA A 122 -14.42 -12.14 -40.82
N VAL A 123 -15.34 -11.47 -40.14
CA VAL A 123 -15.04 -10.17 -39.52
C VAL A 123 -13.95 -10.43 -38.52
N GLN A 124 -12.72 -10.09 -38.86
CA GLN A 124 -11.60 -10.07 -37.95
C GLN A 124 -11.90 -8.98 -36.89
N VAL A 125 -12.64 -9.35 -35.86
CA VAL A 125 -12.60 -8.56 -34.63
C VAL A 125 -11.15 -8.61 -34.17
N SER A 126 -10.45 -7.45 -34.15
CA SER A 126 -9.06 -7.41 -33.75
C SER A 126 -8.98 -7.91 -32.30
N ALA A 127 -8.34 -9.05 -32.11
CA ALA A 127 -8.38 -9.93 -30.97
C ALA A 127 -7.83 -9.31 -29.64
N ASN A 128 -7.50 -8.03 -29.62
CA ASN A 128 -6.76 -7.36 -28.53
C ASN A 128 -7.38 -6.04 -28.03
N ALA A 129 -8.55 -5.64 -28.49
CA ALA A 129 -9.23 -4.47 -27.95
C ALA A 129 -10.08 -4.88 -26.73
N LEU A 130 -9.99 -4.15 -25.63
CA LEU A 130 -11.01 -4.17 -24.58
C LEU A 130 -12.35 -3.84 -25.23
N PRO A 131 -13.47 -4.45 -24.80
CA PRO A 131 -14.78 -4.06 -25.31
C PRO A 131 -14.96 -2.55 -25.13
N ALA A 132 -15.54 -1.87 -26.08
CA ALA A 132 -15.65 -0.42 -26.06
C ALA A 132 -16.34 0.08 -24.78
N ILE A 133 -17.41 -0.60 -24.35
CA ILE A 133 -18.13 -0.34 -23.11
C ILE A 133 -18.52 -1.66 -22.46
N ASP A 134 -18.04 -1.92 -21.23
CA ASP A 134 -18.43 -3.07 -20.43
C ASP A 134 -19.70 -2.76 -19.64
N VAL A 135 -20.85 -3.17 -20.13
CA VAL A 135 -22.16 -2.98 -19.49
C VAL A 135 -22.42 -3.95 -18.34
N THR A 136 -21.58 -4.97 -18.13
CA THR A 136 -21.75 -5.99 -17.08
C THR A 136 -21.06 -5.63 -15.77
N SER A 137 -20.25 -4.56 -15.72
CA SER A 137 -19.51 -4.12 -14.55
C SER A 137 -20.05 -2.79 -14.01
N VAL A 138 -20.21 -2.72 -12.70
CA VAL A 138 -20.55 -1.50 -11.96
C VAL A 138 -19.31 -0.84 -11.34
N SER A 139 -18.16 -1.53 -11.32
CA SER A 139 -16.95 -1.07 -10.64
C SER A 139 -16.16 -0.04 -11.44
N SER A 140 -15.47 0.86 -10.72
CA SER A 140 -14.49 1.77 -11.30
C SER A 140 -13.12 1.10 -11.30
N SER A 141 -12.68 0.57 -12.45
CA SER A 141 -11.39 -0.10 -12.57
C SER A 141 -10.68 0.20 -13.88
N THR A 142 -9.36 0.01 -13.87
CA THR A 142 -8.49 0.06 -15.06
C THR A 142 -7.78 -1.28 -15.19
N VAL A 143 -7.84 -1.89 -16.37
CA VAL A 143 -7.10 -3.11 -16.69
C VAL A 143 -5.97 -2.78 -17.66
N ILE A 144 -4.75 -3.18 -17.33
CA ILE A 144 -3.58 -3.08 -18.18
C ILE A 144 -3.09 -4.50 -18.50
N THR A 145 -3.04 -4.83 -19.78
CA THR A 145 -2.65 -6.16 -20.26
C THR A 145 -1.15 -6.28 -20.44
N SER A 146 -0.62 -7.52 -20.47
CA SER A 146 0.79 -7.78 -20.77
C SER A 146 1.25 -7.15 -22.09
N GLN A 147 0.40 -7.12 -23.10
CA GLN A 147 0.71 -6.51 -24.39
C GLN A 147 0.87 -4.99 -24.30
N GLN A 148 0.01 -4.33 -23.48
CA GLN A 148 0.15 -2.89 -23.23
C GLN A 148 1.42 -2.61 -22.43
N LEU A 149 1.75 -3.44 -21.41
CA LEU A 149 2.97 -3.31 -20.64
C LEU A 149 4.24 -3.45 -21.50
N GLN A 150 4.24 -4.37 -22.45
CA GLN A 150 5.36 -4.53 -23.38
C GLN A 150 5.55 -3.33 -24.31
N LYS A 151 4.48 -2.62 -24.67
CA LYS A 151 4.49 -1.53 -25.64
C LYS A 151 4.65 -0.15 -25.02
N LEU A 152 4.06 0.12 -23.84
CA LEU A 152 4.10 1.42 -23.19
C LEU A 152 5.41 1.64 -22.40
N PRO A 153 5.90 2.89 -22.27
CA PRO A 153 7.00 3.26 -21.38
C PRO A 153 6.49 3.48 -19.96
N VAL A 154 6.33 2.39 -19.19
CA VAL A 154 5.81 2.39 -17.81
C VAL A 154 6.85 1.78 -16.87
N GLY A 155 6.87 2.22 -15.63
CA GLY A 155 7.63 1.57 -14.56
C GLY A 155 7.21 0.10 -14.36
N ARG A 156 8.08 -0.70 -13.77
CA ARG A 156 7.88 -2.16 -13.67
C ARG A 156 7.15 -2.59 -12.40
N SER A 157 6.90 -1.67 -11.45
CA SER A 157 6.18 -2.00 -10.22
C SER A 157 4.65 -1.97 -10.41
N ALA A 158 3.93 -2.68 -9.54
CA ALA A 158 2.47 -2.69 -9.51
C ALA A 158 1.90 -1.29 -9.27
N GLU A 159 2.58 -0.48 -8.45
CA GLU A 159 2.22 0.90 -8.15
C GLU A 159 2.39 1.80 -9.37
N ALA A 160 3.50 1.66 -10.13
CA ALA A 160 3.73 2.43 -11.35
C ALA A 160 2.66 2.14 -12.41
N ILE A 161 2.18 0.89 -12.50
CA ILE A 161 1.07 0.51 -13.37
C ILE A 161 -0.25 1.10 -12.84
N ALA A 162 -0.48 1.06 -11.52
CA ALA A 162 -1.68 1.61 -10.89
C ALA A 162 -1.79 3.13 -11.08
N LEU A 163 -0.67 3.86 -11.08
CA LEU A 163 -0.63 5.30 -11.33
C LEU A 163 -1.11 5.71 -12.73
N LEU A 164 -1.28 4.79 -13.67
CA LEU A 164 -1.94 5.05 -14.96
C LEU A 164 -3.46 5.22 -14.81
N SER A 165 -4.04 4.80 -13.69
CA SER A 165 -5.49 4.91 -13.45
C SER A 165 -5.88 6.33 -13.05
N PRO A 166 -7.06 6.84 -13.46
CA PRO A 166 -7.59 8.08 -12.95
C PRO A 166 -7.88 7.97 -11.45
N GLY A 167 -7.61 9.04 -10.68
CA GLY A 167 -7.80 9.07 -9.22
C GLY A 167 -6.70 8.37 -8.41
N ALA A 168 -5.70 7.77 -9.06
CA ALA A 168 -4.48 7.28 -8.43
C ALA A 168 -3.41 8.38 -8.43
N VAL A 169 -2.83 8.69 -7.28
CA VAL A 169 -1.70 9.62 -7.12
C VAL A 169 -0.59 8.96 -6.33
N ALA A 170 0.65 9.38 -6.56
CA ALA A 170 1.73 9.00 -5.65
C ALA A 170 1.46 9.62 -4.28
N GLY A 171 1.53 8.83 -3.23
CA GLY A 171 1.52 9.29 -1.85
C GLY A 171 2.78 10.08 -1.50
N SER A 172 2.99 10.38 -0.23
CA SER A 172 4.23 11.02 0.21
C SER A 172 5.44 10.19 -0.22
N SER A 173 6.49 10.88 -0.70
CA SER A 173 7.74 10.23 -1.10
C SER A 173 8.46 9.52 0.05
N TYR A 174 8.11 9.84 1.28
CA TYR A 174 8.58 9.14 2.48
C TYR A 174 8.16 7.66 2.48
N PHE A 175 6.96 7.35 1.95
CA PHE A 175 6.45 5.98 1.82
C PHE A 175 6.84 5.31 0.49
N GLY A 176 7.91 5.77 -0.15
CA GLY A 176 8.39 5.25 -1.42
C GLY A 176 7.42 5.53 -2.57
N ASN A 177 7.05 4.47 -3.31
CA ASN A 177 6.15 4.57 -4.45
C ASN A 177 4.69 4.18 -4.12
N ALA A 178 4.32 4.16 -2.85
CA ALA A 178 2.97 3.80 -2.43
C ALA A 178 1.92 4.75 -3.05
N VAL A 179 0.76 4.19 -3.39
CA VAL A 179 -0.31 4.89 -4.11
C VAL A 179 -1.41 5.33 -3.16
N SER A 180 -1.93 6.53 -3.35
CA SER A 180 -3.18 7.00 -2.75
C SER A 180 -4.30 6.97 -3.81
N PHE A 181 -5.45 6.43 -3.46
CA PHE A 181 -6.64 6.35 -4.32
C PHE A 181 -7.78 7.18 -3.78
N GLY A 182 -8.19 8.22 -4.52
CA GLY A 182 -9.36 9.02 -4.14
C GLY A 182 -9.25 9.62 -2.74
N GLY A 183 -8.09 10.18 -2.38
CA GLY A 183 -7.83 10.82 -1.10
C GLY A 183 -7.54 9.87 0.07
N ALA A 184 -7.55 8.56 -0.13
CA ALA A 184 -7.22 7.58 0.90
C ALA A 184 -5.73 7.58 1.25
N GLY A 185 -5.37 7.14 2.46
CA GLY A 185 -3.99 6.96 2.89
C GLY A 185 -3.28 5.81 2.16
N VAL A 186 -1.96 5.80 2.20
CA VAL A 186 -1.15 4.76 1.51
C VAL A 186 -1.29 3.37 2.14
N THR A 187 -1.67 3.29 3.41
CA THR A 187 -1.91 2.05 4.16
C THR A 187 -3.29 1.42 3.88
N GLU A 188 -4.16 2.13 3.16
CA GLU A 188 -5.56 1.76 2.98
C GLU A 188 -5.82 0.90 1.74
N ASN A 189 -4.77 0.46 1.04
CA ASN A 189 -4.85 -0.31 -0.19
C ASN A 189 -4.73 -1.81 0.06
N ALA A 190 -5.39 -2.61 -0.80
CA ALA A 190 -5.21 -4.05 -0.80
C ALA A 190 -4.49 -4.53 -2.06
N TYR A 191 -3.56 -5.48 -1.88
CA TYR A 191 -2.75 -6.07 -2.94
C TYR A 191 -3.06 -7.56 -3.10
N TYR A 192 -3.28 -7.98 -4.34
CA TYR A 192 -3.60 -9.37 -4.64
C TYR A 192 -2.77 -9.90 -5.80
N VAL A 193 -2.36 -11.16 -5.68
CA VAL A 193 -1.77 -11.96 -6.77
C VAL A 193 -2.55 -13.25 -6.91
N ASN A 194 -3.05 -13.53 -8.12
CA ASN A 194 -3.87 -14.70 -8.43
C ASN A 194 -5.04 -14.94 -7.44
N GLY A 195 -5.59 -13.83 -6.90
CA GLY A 195 -6.74 -13.86 -5.98
C GLY A 195 -6.39 -14.03 -4.50
N TYR A 196 -5.12 -14.17 -4.13
CA TYR A 196 -4.65 -14.20 -2.75
C TYR A 196 -4.12 -12.82 -2.33
N ASN A 197 -4.41 -12.41 -1.09
CA ASN A 197 -3.89 -11.16 -0.54
C ASN A 197 -2.39 -11.27 -0.26
N THR A 198 -1.60 -10.37 -0.85
CA THR A 198 -0.13 -10.33 -0.73
C THR A 198 0.37 -9.04 -0.08
N GLY A 199 -0.52 -8.27 0.57
CA GLY A 199 -0.17 -7.07 1.34
C GLY A 199 0.83 -7.38 2.45
N LYS A 200 1.67 -6.40 2.79
CA LYS A 200 2.66 -6.53 3.86
C LYS A 200 1.97 -6.56 5.23
N PRO A 201 2.15 -7.60 6.05
CA PRO A 201 1.32 -7.79 7.26
C PRO A 201 1.63 -6.81 8.40
N TYR A 202 2.84 -6.26 8.45
CA TYR A 202 3.28 -5.40 9.55
C TYR A 202 2.63 -4.02 9.52
N SER A 203 2.79 -3.28 8.42
CA SER A 203 2.35 -1.88 8.32
C SER A 203 1.24 -1.65 7.29
N ASN A 204 0.87 -2.67 6.50
CA ASN A 204 -0.05 -2.56 5.36
C ASN A 204 0.39 -1.57 4.25
N ILE A 205 1.69 -1.20 4.21
CA ILE A 205 2.24 -0.33 3.16
C ILE A 205 2.84 -1.20 2.05
N GLY A 206 2.15 -1.26 0.89
CA GLY A 206 2.57 -2.05 -0.27
C GLY A 206 2.27 -3.53 -0.15
N GLY A 207 2.69 -4.30 -1.14
CA GLY A 207 2.49 -5.75 -1.20
C GLY A 207 3.51 -6.43 -2.10
N PHE A 208 3.50 -7.77 -2.12
CA PHE A 208 4.25 -8.55 -3.08
C PHE A 208 3.67 -8.35 -4.48
N GLN A 209 4.54 -8.33 -5.47
CA GLN A 209 4.17 -8.16 -6.88
C GLN A 209 4.86 -9.20 -7.76
N LEU A 210 4.24 -9.49 -8.90
CA LEU A 210 4.79 -10.44 -9.87
C LEU A 210 6.03 -9.90 -10.59
N PRO A 211 6.99 -10.76 -10.98
CA PRO A 211 7.97 -10.41 -12.00
C PRO A 211 7.25 -9.83 -13.22
N TYR A 212 7.77 -8.73 -13.77
CA TYR A 212 7.08 -7.99 -14.84
C TYR A 212 6.72 -8.87 -16.06
N GLY A 213 7.61 -9.80 -16.42
CA GLY A 213 7.39 -10.76 -17.49
C GLY A 213 6.30 -11.80 -17.22
N ALA A 214 5.96 -12.02 -15.94
CA ALA A 214 4.92 -12.96 -15.52
C ALA A 214 3.51 -12.35 -15.48
N ILE A 215 3.37 -11.03 -15.52
CA ILE A 215 2.06 -10.37 -15.45
C ILE A 215 1.28 -10.66 -16.75
N ALA A 216 0.14 -11.32 -16.65
CA ALA A 216 -0.85 -11.43 -17.72
C ALA A 216 -1.66 -10.14 -17.82
N GLN A 217 -2.23 -9.71 -16.69
CA GLN A 217 -3.02 -8.49 -16.55
C GLN A 217 -2.88 -7.92 -15.13
N GLN A 218 -2.94 -6.58 -15.03
CA GLN A 218 -3.15 -5.90 -13.75
C GLN A 218 -4.46 -5.14 -13.81
N GLN A 219 -5.34 -5.38 -12.83
CA GLN A 219 -6.55 -4.63 -12.60
C GLN A 219 -6.36 -3.74 -11.38
N THR A 220 -6.63 -2.46 -11.54
CA THR A 220 -6.58 -1.47 -10.47
C THR A 220 -7.99 -0.93 -10.25
N TYR A 221 -8.57 -1.24 -9.09
CA TYR A 221 -9.86 -0.70 -8.67
C TYR A 221 -9.63 0.62 -7.96
N THR A 222 -10.35 1.64 -8.38
CA THR A 222 -10.37 2.97 -7.76
C THR A 222 -11.67 3.25 -7.02
N GLY A 223 -12.58 2.27 -6.94
CA GLY A 223 -13.83 2.31 -6.19
C GLY A 223 -14.90 1.37 -6.74
N GLY A 224 -16.03 1.27 -6.06
CA GLY A 224 -17.21 0.49 -6.50
C GLY A 224 -17.00 -1.02 -6.56
N TYR A 225 -16.02 -1.59 -5.85
CA TYR A 225 -15.77 -3.02 -5.87
C TYR A 225 -16.80 -3.80 -5.01
N SER A 226 -17.13 -5.01 -5.49
CA SER A 226 -18.19 -5.84 -4.93
C SER A 226 -17.92 -6.33 -3.49
N ALA A 227 -18.94 -6.84 -2.80
CA ALA A 227 -18.87 -7.34 -1.42
C ALA A 227 -17.84 -8.46 -1.21
N LYS A 228 -17.42 -9.11 -2.27
CA LYS A 228 -16.35 -10.09 -2.22
C LYS A 228 -14.95 -9.51 -1.99
N TYR A 229 -14.71 -8.20 -2.15
CA TYR A 229 -13.47 -7.52 -1.81
C TYR A 229 -13.61 -6.80 -0.48
N GLY A 230 -12.68 -7.01 0.43
CA GLY A 230 -12.58 -6.34 1.72
C GLY A 230 -11.15 -5.89 2.00
N ARG A 231 -10.89 -5.50 3.24
CA ARG A 231 -9.57 -5.11 3.76
C ARG A 231 -8.97 -3.90 3.06
N SER A 232 -9.79 -3.02 2.54
CA SER A 232 -9.37 -1.77 1.92
C SER A 232 -10.52 -0.79 1.96
N ASP A 233 -10.25 0.43 2.33
CA ASP A 233 -11.12 1.58 2.12
C ASP A 233 -10.50 2.60 1.13
N GLY A 234 -9.32 2.27 0.58
CA GLY A 234 -8.64 2.99 -0.50
C GLY A 234 -8.92 2.42 -1.88
N GLY A 235 -8.00 1.62 -2.39
CA GLY A 235 -8.09 0.94 -3.69
C GLY A 235 -7.57 -0.49 -3.66
N VAL A 236 -7.79 -1.22 -4.76
CA VAL A 236 -7.34 -2.61 -4.88
C VAL A 236 -6.45 -2.77 -6.12
N ILE A 237 -5.26 -3.30 -5.93
CA ILE A 237 -4.33 -3.68 -7.00
C ILE A 237 -4.34 -5.20 -7.11
N ASN A 238 -4.82 -5.73 -8.24
CA ASN A 238 -4.94 -7.16 -8.47
C ASN A 238 -4.12 -7.56 -9.69
N GLN A 239 -3.05 -8.33 -9.49
CA GLN A 239 -2.21 -8.89 -10.55
C GLN A 239 -2.60 -10.35 -10.80
N VAL A 240 -2.83 -10.69 -12.08
CA VAL A 240 -3.03 -12.07 -12.51
C VAL A 240 -1.84 -12.49 -13.34
N GLY A 241 -1.22 -13.60 -12.95
CA GLY A 241 -0.04 -14.15 -13.59
C GLY A 241 -0.38 -14.95 -14.85
N LYS A 242 0.58 -15.00 -15.79
CA LYS A 242 0.53 -15.87 -16.97
C LYS A 242 0.43 -17.34 -16.58
N ARG A 243 -0.04 -18.13 -17.50
CA ARG A 243 -0.23 -19.58 -17.37
C ARG A 243 0.26 -20.31 -18.64
N GLY A 244 0.47 -21.60 -18.54
CA GLY A 244 0.76 -22.45 -19.68
C GLY A 244 -0.43 -22.61 -20.63
N THR A 245 -0.14 -22.92 -21.89
CA THR A 245 -1.13 -23.17 -22.94
C THR A 245 -0.79 -24.47 -23.67
N ASN A 246 -1.61 -24.88 -24.66
CA ASN A 246 -1.35 -26.06 -25.49
C ASN A 246 -0.13 -25.91 -26.42
N GLN A 247 0.46 -24.74 -26.49
CA GLN A 247 1.69 -24.50 -27.22
C GLN A 247 2.78 -24.05 -26.26
N TRP A 248 4.01 -24.47 -26.48
CA TRP A 248 5.14 -23.98 -25.75
C TRP A 248 5.46 -22.55 -26.16
N HIS A 249 5.56 -21.68 -25.18
CA HIS A 249 6.02 -20.31 -25.31
C HIS A 249 7.17 -20.07 -24.36
N PHE A 250 8.22 -19.48 -24.86
CA PHE A 250 9.36 -19.08 -24.03
C PHE A 250 9.92 -17.75 -24.53
N GLY A 251 10.57 -17.05 -23.66
CA GLY A 251 11.16 -15.77 -24.02
C GLY A 251 12.10 -15.27 -22.93
N GLY A 252 12.80 -14.20 -23.27
CA GLY A 252 13.70 -13.53 -22.36
C GLY A 252 13.84 -12.07 -22.70
N GLN A 253 14.33 -11.31 -21.74
CA GLN A 253 14.61 -9.89 -21.87
C GLN A 253 15.85 -9.51 -21.09
N ILE A 254 16.67 -8.67 -21.69
CA ILE A 254 17.71 -7.90 -21.01
C ILE A 254 17.31 -6.44 -21.12
N ALA A 255 17.25 -5.74 -19.98
CA ALA A 255 17.04 -4.31 -19.93
C ALA A 255 18.18 -3.63 -19.18
N TRP A 256 18.67 -2.51 -19.69
CA TRP A 256 19.81 -1.80 -19.18
C TRP A 256 19.53 -0.29 -19.13
N SER A 257 19.76 0.31 -17.95
CA SER A 257 19.70 1.76 -17.74
C SER A 257 21.09 2.26 -17.37
N PRO A 258 21.90 2.70 -18.36
CA PRO A 258 23.29 3.11 -18.14
C PRO A 258 23.37 4.43 -17.38
N ARG A 259 24.32 4.54 -16.45
CA ARG A 259 24.59 5.76 -15.66
C ARG A 259 24.89 6.98 -16.55
N SER A 260 25.55 6.76 -17.70
CA SER A 260 25.90 7.83 -18.63
C SER A 260 24.71 8.48 -19.35
N LEU A 261 23.56 7.79 -19.43
CA LEU A 261 22.32 8.30 -20.04
C LEU A 261 21.30 8.75 -18.98
N ALA A 262 21.64 8.71 -17.70
CA ALA A 262 20.85 9.27 -16.60
C ALA A 262 21.27 10.74 -16.37
N SER A 263 20.29 11.60 -16.13
CA SER A 263 20.57 12.98 -15.69
C SER A 263 20.89 12.98 -14.20
N GLY A 264 21.74 13.91 -13.73
CA GLY A 264 21.98 14.13 -12.32
C GLY A 264 20.74 14.65 -11.60
N GLY A 265 20.60 14.35 -10.32
CA GLY A 265 19.56 14.87 -9.48
C GLY A 265 19.75 16.38 -9.20
N LYS A 266 18.65 17.11 -9.05
CA LYS A 266 18.68 18.52 -8.68
C LYS A 266 19.12 18.67 -7.23
N SER A 267 20.19 19.44 -7.00
CA SER A 267 20.72 19.72 -5.66
C SER A 267 19.75 20.53 -4.81
N THR A 268 19.79 20.33 -3.50
CA THR A 268 19.04 21.15 -2.53
C THR A 268 19.89 22.27 -1.99
N TYR A 269 19.27 23.41 -1.78
CA TYR A 269 19.90 24.61 -1.24
C TYR A 269 19.13 25.05 -0.02
N TYR A 270 19.83 25.60 0.95
CA TYR A 270 19.19 26.31 2.05
C TYR A 270 18.39 27.49 1.49
N PRO A 271 17.12 27.63 1.86
CA PRO A 271 16.31 28.71 1.32
C PRO A 271 16.76 30.06 1.87
N ASN A 272 16.60 31.10 1.06
CA ASN A 272 16.71 32.50 1.52
C ASN A 272 15.37 32.86 2.14
N ILE A 273 15.28 32.79 3.46
CA ILE A 273 14.05 33.08 4.22
C ILE A 273 14.22 34.49 4.82
N ALA A 274 13.26 35.39 4.56
CA ALA A 274 13.19 36.65 5.30
C ALA A 274 12.92 36.32 6.78
N ILE A 275 13.74 36.77 7.68
CA ILE A 275 13.60 36.60 9.12
C ILE A 275 12.51 37.57 9.59
N PRO A 276 11.39 37.08 10.15
CA PRO A 276 10.35 37.96 10.70
C PRO A 276 10.87 38.76 11.89
N GLU A 277 10.21 39.88 12.16
CA GLU A 277 10.50 40.68 13.35
C GLU A 277 10.29 39.84 14.62
N GLY A 278 11.28 39.89 15.52
CA GLY A 278 11.25 39.10 16.77
C GLY A 278 11.82 37.70 16.69
N MET A 279 12.06 37.15 15.49
CA MET A 279 12.71 35.84 15.32
C MET A 279 14.20 35.94 15.11
N THR A 280 14.90 34.85 15.42
CA THR A 280 16.35 34.72 15.15
C THR A 280 16.58 33.45 14.30
N LEU A 281 17.78 33.35 13.70
CA LEU A 281 18.24 32.05 13.13
C LEU A 281 19.12 31.32 14.14
N PRO A 282 19.20 29.99 14.09
CA PRO A 282 20.18 29.24 14.86
C PRO A 282 21.59 29.81 14.57
N PRO A 283 22.46 29.98 15.57
CA PRO A 283 23.78 30.61 15.37
C PRO A 283 24.64 29.95 14.30
N SER A 284 24.55 28.64 14.14
CA SER A 284 25.21 27.84 13.08
C SER A 284 24.66 28.10 11.68
N SER A 285 23.51 28.79 11.54
CA SER A 285 22.74 28.92 10.28
C SER A 285 22.99 30.25 9.55
N ILE A 286 23.57 31.28 10.23
CA ILE A 286 23.76 32.62 9.67
C ILE A 286 24.63 32.60 8.40
N ALA A 287 25.43 31.57 8.19
CA ALA A 287 26.31 31.41 7.04
C ALA A 287 25.77 30.44 5.97
N THR A 288 24.55 29.91 6.10
CA THR A 288 24.04 28.84 5.23
C THR A 288 23.08 29.29 4.14
N GLU A 289 22.47 30.47 4.23
CA GLU A 289 21.50 30.98 3.26
C GLU A 289 22.00 30.94 1.81
N GLY A 290 21.20 30.35 0.94
CA GLY A 290 21.49 30.16 -0.48
C GLY A 290 22.64 29.20 -0.78
N LYS A 291 23.33 28.69 0.25
CA LYS A 291 24.38 27.66 0.07
C LYS A 291 23.77 26.28 -0.19
N ILE A 292 24.60 25.42 -0.74
CA ILE A 292 24.19 24.04 -1.01
C ILE A 292 24.04 23.29 0.31
N ASN A 293 22.86 22.69 0.49
CA ASN A 293 22.59 21.76 1.59
C ASN A 293 22.97 20.33 1.19
N ARG A 294 22.59 19.92 -0.03
CA ARG A 294 22.89 18.58 -0.52
C ARG A 294 23.16 18.60 -2.02
N TYR A 295 24.35 18.18 -2.41
CA TYR A 295 24.72 17.99 -3.80
C TYR A 295 24.18 16.64 -4.29
N ARG A 296 23.44 16.65 -5.40
CA ARG A 296 22.83 15.46 -5.97
C ARG A 296 23.26 15.20 -7.41
N GLY A 297 24.22 15.97 -7.91
CA GLY A 297 24.75 15.79 -9.28
C GLY A 297 25.39 14.40 -9.50
N ASP A 298 26.00 13.85 -8.45
CA ASP A 298 26.62 12.52 -8.43
C ASP A 298 25.69 11.40 -7.99
N ASN A 299 24.47 11.72 -7.52
CA ASN A 299 23.45 10.73 -7.18
C ASN A 299 22.90 10.13 -8.49
N LYS A 300 23.55 9.10 -8.99
CA LYS A 300 23.20 8.41 -10.22
C LYS A 300 23.03 6.93 -9.97
N SER A 301 22.06 6.35 -10.67
CA SER A 301 21.84 4.91 -10.65
C SER A 301 22.24 4.26 -11.98
N TRP A 302 22.64 3.03 -11.89
CA TRP A 302 22.84 2.10 -12.98
C TRP A 302 22.03 0.86 -12.69
N GLN A 303 21.28 0.36 -13.69
CA GLN A 303 20.37 -0.76 -13.49
C GLN A 303 20.50 -1.76 -14.64
N THR A 304 20.52 -3.04 -14.31
CA THR A 304 20.41 -4.13 -15.28
C THR A 304 19.34 -5.12 -14.82
N ILE A 305 18.44 -5.49 -15.72
CA ILE A 305 17.38 -6.47 -15.46
C ILE A 305 17.51 -7.60 -16.46
N TYR A 306 17.59 -8.83 -15.95
CA TYR A 306 17.53 -10.06 -16.72
C TYR A 306 16.23 -10.77 -16.41
N SER A 307 15.49 -11.19 -17.42
CA SER A 307 14.29 -11.99 -17.22
C SER A 307 14.12 -13.04 -18.29
N ALA A 308 13.55 -14.18 -17.88
CA ALA A 308 13.22 -15.27 -18.79
C ALA A 308 11.91 -15.93 -18.35
N TYR A 309 11.20 -16.53 -19.30
CA TYR A 309 10.02 -17.33 -18.99
C TYR A 309 9.89 -18.49 -19.95
N ALA A 310 9.19 -19.53 -19.49
CA ALA A 310 8.76 -20.65 -20.32
C ALA A 310 7.40 -21.15 -19.81
N GLY A 311 6.54 -21.56 -20.72
CA GLY A 311 5.24 -22.15 -20.38
C GLY A 311 4.70 -22.98 -21.52
N GLY A 312 3.97 -24.04 -21.18
CA GLY A 312 3.40 -24.96 -22.16
C GLY A 312 2.68 -26.12 -21.51
N PRO A 313 2.24 -27.10 -22.31
CA PRO A 313 1.56 -28.29 -21.80
C PRO A 313 2.56 -29.31 -21.30
N LEU A 314 2.39 -29.80 -20.07
CA LEU A 314 2.97 -31.05 -19.59
C LEU A 314 2.15 -32.25 -20.09
N ILE A 315 0.84 -32.08 -20.15
CA ILE A 315 -0.12 -32.99 -20.78
C ILE A 315 -1.12 -32.13 -21.56
N GLN A 316 -1.22 -32.38 -22.87
CA GLN A 316 -2.12 -31.66 -23.76
C GLN A 316 -3.54 -31.57 -23.17
N ASP A 317 -4.16 -30.38 -23.23
CA ASP A 317 -5.50 -30.05 -22.70
C ASP A 317 -5.71 -30.24 -21.19
N LYS A 318 -4.75 -30.85 -20.47
CA LYS A 318 -4.96 -31.26 -19.06
C LYS A 318 -4.03 -30.62 -18.06
N LEU A 319 -2.73 -30.60 -18.33
CA LEU A 319 -1.74 -30.14 -17.33
C LEU A 319 -0.77 -29.18 -17.97
N PHE A 320 -0.72 -28.00 -17.41
CA PHE A 320 0.11 -26.92 -17.91
C PHE A 320 1.08 -26.41 -16.86
N ALA A 321 2.23 -25.96 -17.28
CA ALA A 321 3.20 -25.28 -16.42
C ALA A 321 3.59 -23.94 -17.02
N PHE A 322 3.89 -22.97 -16.17
CA PHE A 322 4.50 -21.70 -16.52
C PHE A 322 5.50 -21.31 -15.42
N VAL A 323 6.69 -20.89 -15.83
CA VAL A 323 7.70 -20.33 -14.94
C VAL A 323 8.24 -19.04 -15.52
N ALA A 324 8.51 -18.06 -14.64
CA ALA A 324 9.21 -16.83 -14.99
C ALA A 324 10.19 -16.47 -13.88
N VAL A 325 11.36 -15.99 -14.27
CA VAL A 325 12.39 -15.48 -13.38
C VAL A 325 12.81 -14.08 -13.83
N GLN A 326 13.04 -13.20 -12.87
CA GLN A 326 13.60 -11.88 -13.09
C GLN A 326 14.66 -11.61 -12.04
N THR A 327 15.83 -11.15 -12.48
CA THR A 327 16.89 -10.66 -11.60
C THR A 327 17.20 -9.22 -11.96
N GLU A 328 17.22 -8.36 -10.97
CA GLU A 328 17.52 -6.94 -11.07
C GLU A 328 18.75 -6.62 -10.23
N ASN A 329 19.68 -5.86 -10.81
CA ASN A 329 20.86 -5.39 -10.15
C ASN A 329 20.97 -3.88 -10.36
N ASP A 330 20.92 -3.15 -9.27
CA ASP A 330 21.06 -1.70 -9.24
C ASP A 330 22.32 -1.31 -8.50
N GLN A 331 22.97 -0.23 -8.95
CA GLN A 331 24.05 0.43 -8.24
C GLN A 331 23.69 1.90 -8.10
N ASN A 332 23.80 2.40 -6.88
CA ASN A 332 23.38 3.74 -6.52
C ASN A 332 24.52 4.48 -5.80
N THR A 333 24.66 5.77 -6.08
CA THR A 333 25.49 6.67 -5.29
C THR A 333 24.60 7.72 -4.62
N ASN A 334 24.87 8.05 -3.37
CA ASN A 334 24.04 8.96 -2.59
C ASN A 334 24.84 9.81 -1.62
N VAL A 335 25.08 11.06 -2.01
CA VAL A 335 25.79 12.05 -1.18
C VAL A 335 24.85 12.56 -0.08
N SER A 336 25.34 12.60 1.16
CA SER A 336 24.62 13.13 2.32
C SER A 336 24.48 14.67 2.27
N SER A 337 23.70 15.23 3.19
CA SER A 337 23.65 16.69 3.35
C SER A 337 25.00 17.24 3.83
N ASN A 338 25.27 18.52 3.53
CA ASN A 338 26.46 19.24 3.99
C ASN A 338 26.29 19.62 5.48
N ILE A 339 26.59 18.66 6.32
CA ILE A 339 26.57 18.72 7.79
C ILE A 339 27.92 18.22 8.30
N PRO A 340 28.26 18.29 9.58
CA PRO A 340 29.60 18.01 10.09
C PRO A 340 30.28 16.72 9.62
N LEU A 341 29.53 15.68 9.31
CA LEU A 341 30.08 14.45 8.72
C LEU A 341 29.44 14.22 7.34
N VAL A 342 30.11 14.69 6.29
CA VAL A 342 29.63 14.52 4.91
C VAL A 342 30.10 13.19 4.35
N THR A 343 29.18 12.41 3.82
CA THR A 343 29.44 11.08 3.27
C THR A 343 28.89 10.91 1.86
N ASP A 344 29.52 10.06 1.06
CA ASP A 344 28.89 9.42 -0.12
C ASP A 344 28.76 7.92 0.12
N THR A 345 27.56 7.42 -0.10
CA THR A 345 27.23 6.00 0.01
C THR A 345 27.14 5.38 -1.37
N HIS A 346 28.00 4.43 -1.66
CA HIS A 346 27.93 3.58 -2.84
C HIS A 346 27.28 2.28 -2.45
N SER A 347 26.08 2.03 -2.94
CA SER A 347 25.30 0.85 -2.59
C SER A 347 24.78 0.09 -3.79
N SER A 348 24.50 -1.19 -3.59
CA SER A 348 23.85 -2.05 -4.57
C SER A 348 22.52 -2.55 -4.05
N GLU A 349 21.59 -2.76 -4.97
CA GLU A 349 20.37 -3.51 -4.75
C GLU A 349 20.40 -4.74 -5.65
N HIS A 350 20.08 -5.88 -5.08
CA HIS A 350 19.93 -7.14 -5.80
C HIS A 350 18.57 -7.73 -5.47
N SER A 351 17.74 -7.94 -6.51
CA SER A 351 16.43 -8.53 -6.36
C SER A 351 16.25 -9.67 -7.35
N THR A 352 15.88 -10.85 -6.85
CA THR A 352 15.54 -12.01 -7.70
C THR A 352 14.13 -12.46 -7.38
N GLN A 353 13.27 -12.45 -8.40
CA GLN A 353 11.88 -12.84 -8.31
C GLN A 353 11.60 -14.07 -9.18
N ILE A 354 10.90 -15.06 -8.62
CA ILE A 354 10.50 -16.27 -9.33
C ILE A 354 8.99 -16.45 -9.19
N TYR A 355 8.34 -16.70 -10.31
CA TYR A 355 6.95 -17.08 -10.39
C TYR A 355 6.80 -18.43 -11.05
N GLY A 356 6.14 -19.37 -10.38
CA GLY A 356 5.79 -20.67 -10.92
C GLY A 356 4.29 -20.93 -10.83
N LYS A 357 3.71 -21.47 -11.88
CA LYS A 357 2.29 -21.84 -11.91
C LYS A 357 2.09 -23.19 -12.57
N ILE A 358 1.26 -24.01 -11.97
CA ILE A 358 0.76 -25.28 -12.53
C ILE A 358 -0.76 -25.21 -12.58
N ASP A 359 -1.33 -25.46 -13.75
CA ASP A 359 -2.77 -25.52 -13.99
C ASP A 359 -3.15 -26.96 -14.40
N TRP A 360 -3.98 -27.58 -13.62
CA TRP A 360 -4.47 -28.94 -13.87
C TRP A 360 -5.99 -28.94 -14.13
N ASN A 361 -6.38 -29.14 -15.38
CA ASN A 361 -7.75 -29.45 -15.76
C ASN A 361 -8.00 -30.92 -15.43
N ILE A 362 -8.45 -31.21 -14.20
CA ILE A 362 -8.73 -32.56 -13.71
C ILE A 362 -9.73 -33.23 -14.66
N ASP A 363 -10.78 -32.50 -14.98
CA ASP A 363 -11.76 -32.79 -16.01
C ASP A 363 -12.36 -31.48 -16.57
N ALA A 364 -13.36 -31.55 -17.42
CA ALA A 364 -13.99 -30.36 -18.03
C ALA A 364 -14.62 -29.40 -17.01
N ASN A 365 -14.92 -29.85 -15.79
CA ASN A 365 -15.62 -29.11 -14.78
C ASN A 365 -14.73 -28.74 -13.58
N ASN A 366 -13.55 -29.35 -13.46
CA ASN A 366 -12.71 -29.24 -12.27
C ASN A 366 -11.28 -28.80 -12.63
N ILE A 367 -10.87 -27.66 -12.12
CA ILE A 367 -9.55 -27.06 -12.37
C ILE A 367 -8.85 -26.83 -11.04
N LEU A 368 -7.60 -27.27 -10.92
CA LEU A 368 -6.70 -26.96 -9.81
C LEU A 368 -5.54 -26.11 -10.31
N GLU A 369 -5.33 -24.95 -9.69
CA GLU A 369 -4.25 -24.02 -9.97
C GLU A 369 -3.32 -23.96 -8.76
N LEU A 370 -2.03 -24.20 -8.96
CA LEU A 370 -0.99 -24.04 -7.91
C LEU A 370 -0.05 -22.92 -8.34
N THR A 371 0.18 -21.96 -7.45
CA THR A 371 1.08 -20.84 -7.67
C THR A 371 2.15 -20.79 -6.59
N SER A 372 3.42 -20.68 -6.99
CA SER A 372 4.55 -20.40 -6.12
C SER A 372 5.17 -19.07 -6.50
N LEU A 373 5.46 -18.23 -5.50
CA LEU A 373 6.10 -16.94 -5.65
C LEU A 373 7.28 -16.86 -4.70
N THR A 374 8.41 -16.33 -5.18
CA THR A 374 9.58 -16.06 -4.34
C THR A 374 10.19 -14.73 -4.75
N SER A 375 10.58 -13.93 -3.77
CA SER A 375 11.42 -12.74 -3.95
C SER A 375 12.55 -12.79 -2.93
N ASP A 376 13.78 -12.71 -3.41
CA ASP A 376 14.96 -12.49 -2.58
C ASP A 376 15.49 -11.09 -2.93
N ASP A 377 15.43 -10.17 -1.97
CA ASP A 377 15.73 -8.77 -2.16
C ASP A 377 16.68 -8.26 -1.09
N THR A 378 17.83 -7.75 -1.51
CA THR A 378 18.86 -7.13 -0.65
C THR A 378 19.18 -5.75 -1.20
N ASN A 379 18.94 -4.71 -0.39
CA ASN A 379 19.12 -3.32 -0.75
C ASN A 379 20.08 -2.61 0.21
N GLY A 380 20.96 -1.76 -0.31
CA GLY A 380 21.85 -0.93 0.49
C GLY A 380 23.25 -1.48 0.71
N LYS A 381 23.57 -2.72 0.29
CA LYS A 381 24.88 -3.34 0.47
C LYS A 381 25.97 -2.59 -0.29
N GLY A 382 27.02 -2.14 0.42
CA GLY A 382 28.09 -1.38 -0.23
C GLY A 382 29.07 -0.75 0.75
N ALA A 383 29.47 0.49 0.49
CA ALA A 383 30.47 1.22 1.24
C ALA A 383 30.13 2.70 1.40
N VAL A 384 30.52 3.28 2.52
CA VAL A 384 30.40 4.69 2.85
C VAL A 384 31.79 5.32 2.85
N TYR A 385 31.90 6.45 2.16
CA TYR A 385 33.13 7.23 2.02
C TYR A 385 32.94 8.62 2.61
N ASN A 386 34.02 9.25 3.06
CA ASN A 386 34.04 10.70 3.26
C ASN A 386 33.77 11.38 1.91
N TYR A 387 33.09 12.51 1.95
CA TYR A 387 32.87 13.32 0.74
C TYR A 387 33.24 14.78 0.98
N SER A 388 33.88 15.39 -0.01
CA SER A 388 34.26 16.81 0.06
C SER A 388 33.35 17.66 -0.80
N TYR A 389 32.66 18.62 -0.18
CA TYR A 389 31.89 19.63 -0.91
C TYR A 389 32.76 20.73 -1.58
N ASP A 390 34.05 20.83 -1.23
CA ASP A 390 34.98 21.78 -1.90
C ASP A 390 35.45 21.24 -3.26
N SER A 391 35.67 19.93 -3.34
CA SER A 391 36.13 19.25 -4.56
C SER A 391 35.04 18.44 -5.30
N TYR A 392 33.89 18.19 -4.68
CA TYR A 392 32.84 17.28 -5.14
C TYR A 392 33.37 15.88 -5.44
N LYS A 393 34.19 15.32 -4.50
CA LYS A 393 34.82 14.02 -4.65
C LYS A 393 34.80 13.21 -3.37
N ASP A 394 34.78 11.89 -3.57
CA ASP A 394 34.98 10.93 -2.49
C ASP A 394 36.36 11.08 -1.88
N GLY A 395 36.41 10.93 -0.57
CA GLY A 395 37.63 10.84 0.23
C GLY A 395 37.92 9.37 0.62
N SER A 396 38.42 9.19 1.85
CA SER A 396 38.72 7.87 2.39
C SER A 396 37.48 7.04 2.66
N PHE A 397 37.61 5.72 2.53
CA PHE A 397 36.62 4.75 3.01
C PHE A 397 36.40 4.91 4.51
N LEU A 398 35.14 4.89 4.94
CA LEU A 398 34.73 4.97 6.34
C LEU A 398 34.33 3.59 6.88
N TYR A 399 33.27 3.00 6.31
CA TYR A 399 32.72 1.71 6.76
C TYR A 399 31.82 1.08 5.69
N PRO A 400 31.55 -0.24 5.78
CA PRO A 400 30.55 -0.88 4.94
C PRO A 400 29.15 -0.34 5.27
N SER A 401 28.31 -0.12 4.27
CA SER A 401 26.89 0.28 4.49
C SER A 401 26.04 -0.87 4.99
N ASP A 402 24.94 -0.54 5.63
CA ASP A 402 23.94 -1.52 6.05
C ASP A 402 23.11 -1.98 4.85
N ALA A 403 22.73 -3.26 4.87
CA ALA A 403 21.87 -3.85 3.85
C ALA A 403 20.51 -4.26 4.45
N ALA A 404 19.43 -3.79 3.86
CA ALA A 404 18.09 -4.26 4.17
C ALA A 404 17.78 -5.53 3.37
N VAL A 405 17.37 -6.60 4.03
CA VAL A 405 16.93 -7.86 3.43
C VAL A 405 15.41 -7.95 3.52
N ASN A 406 14.75 -8.12 2.36
CA ASN A 406 13.29 -8.15 2.24
C ASN A 406 12.86 -9.35 1.39
N ASN A 407 12.95 -10.55 1.94
CA ASN A 407 12.58 -11.76 1.25
C ASN A 407 11.08 -12.06 1.41
N ALA A 408 10.48 -12.67 0.40
CA ALA A 408 9.09 -13.11 0.46
C ALA A 408 8.88 -14.42 -0.29
N LYS A 409 8.06 -15.32 0.28
CA LYS A 409 7.70 -16.60 -0.33
C LYS A 409 6.21 -16.85 -0.16
N PHE A 410 5.51 -17.22 -1.24
CA PHE A 410 4.10 -17.56 -1.21
C PHE A 410 3.84 -18.90 -1.86
N LEU A 411 2.88 -19.63 -1.32
CA LEU A 411 2.28 -20.80 -1.93
C LEU A 411 0.76 -20.63 -1.93
N ILE A 412 0.14 -20.68 -3.12
CA ILE A 412 -1.28 -20.45 -3.31
C ILE A 412 -1.85 -21.65 -4.07
N ALA A 413 -2.92 -22.24 -3.56
CA ALA A 413 -3.71 -23.26 -4.24
C ALA A 413 -5.12 -22.74 -4.49
N LYS A 414 -5.60 -22.85 -5.73
CA LYS A 414 -6.95 -22.47 -6.11
C LYS A 414 -7.63 -23.61 -6.86
N TYR A 415 -8.78 -24.02 -6.35
CA TYR A 415 -9.64 -25.02 -6.98
C TYR A 415 -10.92 -24.38 -7.50
N THR A 416 -11.28 -24.66 -8.74
CA THR A 416 -12.51 -24.21 -9.38
C THR A 416 -13.31 -25.43 -9.81
N SER A 417 -14.58 -25.52 -9.39
CA SER A 417 -15.51 -26.55 -9.82
C SER A 417 -16.75 -25.91 -10.44
N TYR A 418 -17.06 -26.29 -11.65
CA TYR A 418 -18.31 -25.96 -12.34
C TYR A 418 -19.31 -27.08 -12.08
N ILE A 419 -20.39 -26.80 -11.35
CA ILE A 419 -21.39 -27.78 -10.91
C ILE A 419 -22.65 -27.60 -11.77
N GLY A 420 -22.78 -28.44 -12.78
CA GLY A 420 -23.79 -28.26 -13.83
C GLY A 420 -23.57 -26.90 -14.56
N ASP A 421 -24.65 -26.39 -15.15
CA ASP A 421 -24.58 -25.13 -15.92
C ASP A 421 -24.71 -23.87 -15.05
N ASN A 422 -25.26 -24.01 -13.86
CA ASN A 422 -25.72 -22.87 -13.05
C ASN A 422 -24.86 -22.57 -11.83
N ALA A 423 -24.00 -23.48 -11.36
CA ALA A 423 -23.23 -23.26 -10.15
C ALA A 423 -21.72 -23.30 -10.39
N THR A 424 -20.98 -22.47 -9.64
CA THR A 424 -19.52 -22.49 -9.62
C THR A 424 -19.03 -22.40 -8.19
N LEU A 425 -18.14 -23.30 -7.82
CA LEU A 425 -17.40 -23.28 -6.57
C LEU A 425 -15.94 -22.93 -6.86
N ASN A 426 -15.39 -21.97 -6.11
CA ASN A 426 -13.96 -21.69 -6.12
C ASN A 426 -13.42 -21.79 -4.69
N VAL A 427 -12.27 -22.40 -4.47
CA VAL A 427 -11.57 -22.46 -3.17
C VAL A 427 -10.17 -21.92 -3.37
N THR A 428 -9.78 -20.91 -2.60
CA THR A 428 -8.40 -20.41 -2.58
C THR A 428 -7.83 -20.56 -1.18
N TRP A 429 -6.75 -21.27 -1.07
CA TRP A 429 -5.93 -21.36 0.14
C TRP A 429 -4.53 -20.82 -0.18
N GLY A 430 -3.92 -20.14 0.78
CA GLY A 430 -2.55 -19.69 0.61
C GLY A 430 -1.83 -19.43 1.93
N ARG A 431 -0.52 -19.38 1.82
CA ARG A 431 0.36 -18.94 2.88
C ARG A 431 1.47 -18.06 2.29
N GLY A 432 1.85 -17.03 3.04
CA GLY A 432 2.98 -16.17 2.75
C GLY A 432 3.96 -16.18 3.91
N HIS A 433 5.23 -15.97 3.62
CA HIS A 433 6.30 -15.78 4.59
C HIS A 433 7.19 -14.65 4.10
N PHE A 434 7.52 -13.73 5.00
CA PHE A 434 8.40 -12.60 4.73
C PHE A 434 9.54 -12.62 5.75
N GLU A 435 10.73 -12.26 5.32
CA GLU A 435 11.91 -12.01 6.14
C GLU A 435 12.29 -10.53 5.94
N ASN A 436 12.22 -9.74 7.01
CA ASN A 436 12.54 -8.32 6.97
C ASN A 436 13.53 -8.02 8.09
N TYR A 437 14.81 -7.90 7.75
CA TYR A 437 15.87 -7.62 8.72
C TYR A 437 17.01 -6.83 8.06
N TYR A 438 17.99 -6.41 8.86
CA TYR A 438 19.17 -5.72 8.38
C TYR A 438 20.42 -6.57 8.60
N GLU A 439 21.28 -6.61 7.58
CA GLU A 439 22.69 -7.00 7.69
C GLU A 439 23.49 -5.72 7.94
N TYR A 440 23.97 -5.55 9.15
CA TYR A 440 24.71 -4.34 9.52
C TYR A 440 26.17 -4.44 9.08
N GLY A 441 26.62 -3.42 8.32
CA GLY A 441 27.99 -3.33 7.80
C GLY A 441 29.04 -3.14 8.90
N THR A 442 28.64 -2.53 10.00
CA THR A 442 29.49 -2.33 11.18
C THR A 442 28.73 -2.69 12.46
N SER A 443 29.48 -3.19 13.44
CA SER A 443 28.99 -3.36 14.80
C SER A 443 30.00 -2.73 15.76
N SER A 444 29.54 -1.99 16.75
CA SER A 444 30.34 -1.45 17.84
C SER A 444 29.75 -1.88 19.17
N LYS A 445 30.60 -2.12 20.15
CA LYS A 445 30.19 -2.39 21.54
C LYS A 445 30.06 -1.12 22.36
N LEU A 446 30.39 0.03 21.78
CA LEU A 446 30.29 1.33 22.42
C LEU A 446 28.84 1.82 22.41
N PRO A 447 28.41 2.60 23.40
CA PRO A 447 27.11 3.27 23.38
C PRO A 447 27.07 4.34 22.28
N TYR A 448 25.91 4.59 21.70
CA TYR A 448 25.74 5.72 20.79
C TYR A 448 25.80 7.03 21.56
N ILE A 449 26.47 8.04 21.00
CA ILE A 449 26.57 9.38 21.62
C ILE A 449 25.58 10.30 20.91
N LEU A 450 24.52 10.68 21.62
CA LEU A 450 23.51 11.63 21.17
C LEU A 450 23.90 13.04 21.57
N LEU A 451 23.75 13.99 20.62
CA LEU A 451 23.95 15.42 20.80
C LEU A 451 25.33 15.77 21.38
N PRO A 452 26.44 15.27 20.84
CA PRO A 452 27.77 15.53 21.36
C PRO A 452 28.13 17.03 21.40
N GLN A 453 27.47 17.86 20.57
CA GLN A 453 27.64 19.32 20.57
C GLN A 453 27.24 19.98 21.92
N TYR A 454 26.53 19.26 22.78
CA TYR A 454 26.15 19.72 24.12
C TYR A 454 27.01 19.09 25.22
N GLN A 455 28.15 18.52 24.87
CA GLN A 455 29.19 18.17 25.84
C GLN A 455 29.75 19.44 26.49
N ASP A 456 30.10 19.38 27.78
CA ASP A 456 30.68 20.51 28.51
C ASP A 456 32.03 20.91 27.91
N PRO A 457 32.16 22.12 27.39
CA PRO A 457 33.43 22.65 26.79
C PRO A 457 34.62 22.60 27.74
N ALA A 458 34.40 22.56 29.05
CA ALA A 458 35.47 22.42 30.04
C ALA A 458 36.28 21.13 29.89
N TYR A 459 35.69 20.10 29.22
CA TYR A 459 36.32 18.78 29.01
C TYR A 459 36.85 18.57 27.59
N GLY A 460 36.91 19.62 26.77
CA GLY A 460 37.50 19.62 25.43
C GLY A 460 36.47 19.83 24.31
N ASP A 461 36.91 19.63 23.06
CA ASP A 461 36.04 19.74 21.89
C ASP A 461 35.01 18.60 21.84
N PRO A 462 33.76 18.88 21.44
CA PRO A 462 32.72 17.85 21.32
C PRO A 462 33.13 16.73 20.38
N HIS A 463 32.97 15.49 20.83
CA HIS A 463 33.29 14.31 20.02
C HIS A 463 32.39 13.12 20.35
N ALA A 464 32.29 12.19 19.40
CA ALA A 464 31.60 10.93 19.52
C ALA A 464 32.53 9.77 19.14
N ASN A 465 32.05 8.56 19.30
CA ASN A 465 32.80 7.35 18.93
C ASN A 465 32.37 6.77 17.56
N SER A 466 32.90 5.58 17.27
CA SER A 466 32.63 4.88 16.01
C SER A 466 31.29 4.14 15.97
N GLN A 467 30.39 4.27 16.97
CA GLN A 467 29.06 3.68 16.91
C GLN A 467 28.21 4.45 15.87
N PRO A 468 27.84 3.82 14.74
CA PRO A 468 27.23 4.54 13.64
C PRO A 468 25.72 4.77 13.81
N ARG A 469 25.07 4.08 14.76
CA ARG A 469 23.60 4.12 14.89
C ARG A 469 23.14 3.97 16.33
N LEU A 470 21.97 4.57 16.60
CA LEU A 470 21.32 4.53 17.90
C LEU A 470 20.61 3.20 18.15
N TYR A 471 19.91 2.66 17.13
CA TYR A 471 19.13 1.44 17.19
C TYR A 471 19.52 0.45 16.11
N ASN A 472 19.32 -0.82 16.39
CA ASN A 472 19.19 -1.87 15.40
C ASN A 472 17.73 -2.30 15.31
N ALA A 473 17.25 -2.66 14.12
CA ALA A 473 16.01 -3.40 14.02
C ALA A 473 16.15 -4.75 14.75
N SER A 474 15.06 -5.26 15.27
CA SER A 474 15.03 -6.57 15.91
C SER A 474 15.60 -7.65 14.96
N PRO A 475 16.50 -8.50 15.42
CA PRO A 475 17.14 -9.50 14.56
C PRO A 475 16.11 -10.56 14.13
N ASN A 476 16.26 -11.06 12.89
CA ASN A 476 15.40 -12.11 12.32
C ASN A 476 13.90 -11.73 12.31
N GLY A 477 13.62 -10.46 12.02
CA GLY A 477 12.24 -9.99 11.83
C GLY A 477 11.54 -10.79 10.73
N THR A 478 10.42 -11.44 11.06
CA THR A 478 9.63 -12.23 10.11
C THR A 478 8.16 -11.88 10.19
N ASN A 479 7.47 -12.02 9.06
CA ASN A 479 6.04 -11.92 9.01
C ASN A 479 5.47 -13.11 8.24
N SER A 480 4.29 -13.55 8.59
CA SER A 480 3.61 -14.62 7.86
C SER A 480 2.13 -14.34 7.66
N THR A 481 1.58 -14.87 6.58
CA THR A 481 0.17 -14.81 6.27
C THR A 481 -0.38 -16.21 6.01
N ARG A 482 -1.59 -16.46 6.44
CA ARG A 482 -2.35 -17.65 6.12
C ARG A 482 -3.77 -17.26 5.77
N GLY A 483 -4.28 -17.73 4.65
CA GLY A 483 -5.61 -17.38 4.19
C GLY A 483 -6.38 -18.56 3.64
N LEU A 484 -7.66 -18.57 3.92
CA LEU A 484 -8.63 -19.45 3.30
C LEU A 484 -9.79 -18.62 2.81
N ARG A 485 -10.07 -18.77 1.55
CA ARG A 485 -11.20 -18.15 0.91
C ARG A 485 -11.86 -19.12 -0.05
N VAL A 486 -13.21 -19.14 -0.10
CA VAL A 486 -13.96 -20.05 -1.00
C VAL A 486 -15.21 -19.31 -1.56
N ASP A 487 -15.65 -19.23 -2.84
CA ASP A 487 -16.81 -18.56 -3.50
C ASP A 487 -17.84 -19.61 -4.03
N PHE A 488 -19.13 -19.48 -3.78
CA PHE A 488 -20.19 -20.19 -4.50
C PHE A 488 -21.08 -19.22 -5.25
N THR A 489 -21.17 -19.35 -6.51
CA THR A 489 -22.11 -18.59 -7.32
C THR A 489 -23.15 -19.52 -7.90
N TYR A 490 -24.40 -19.10 -7.89
CA TYR A 490 -25.53 -19.86 -8.44
C TYR A 490 -26.38 -18.95 -9.32
N GLN A 491 -26.60 -19.36 -10.57
CA GLN A 491 -27.50 -18.67 -11.50
C GLN A 491 -28.93 -19.15 -11.29
N LEU A 492 -29.82 -18.27 -10.84
CA LEU A 492 -31.23 -18.54 -10.62
C LEU A 492 -32.05 -17.60 -11.50
N GLY A 493 -32.40 -18.03 -12.71
CA GLY A 493 -33.04 -17.15 -13.69
C GLY A 493 -32.20 -15.90 -13.95
N ASN A 494 -32.75 -14.72 -13.71
CA ASN A 494 -32.09 -13.43 -13.89
C ASN A 494 -31.20 -13.02 -12.71
N HIS A 495 -31.07 -13.84 -11.64
CA HIS A 495 -30.27 -13.61 -10.48
C HIS A 495 -29.00 -14.45 -10.50
N LYS A 496 -27.84 -13.83 -10.28
CA LYS A 496 -26.58 -14.53 -10.01
C LYS A 496 -26.23 -14.32 -8.55
N LEU A 497 -26.69 -15.25 -7.73
CA LEU A 497 -26.43 -15.25 -6.30
C LEU A 497 -24.98 -15.64 -5.99
N GLY A 498 -24.35 -14.95 -5.07
CA GLY A 498 -23.01 -15.25 -4.55
C GLY A 498 -23.03 -15.20 -3.04
N ILE A 499 -22.41 -16.17 -2.39
CA ILE A 499 -22.20 -16.17 -0.93
C ILE A 499 -20.74 -16.47 -0.63
N GLY A 500 -20.19 -16.02 0.53
CA GLY A 500 -18.79 -16.24 0.84
C GLY A 500 -18.26 -16.01 2.23
N ILE A 501 -17.05 -16.57 2.50
CA ILE A 501 -16.16 -16.15 3.60
C ILE A 501 -14.79 -15.81 3.06
N ASP A 502 -14.02 -15.05 3.84
CA ASP A 502 -12.73 -14.51 3.45
C ASP A 502 -11.89 -14.29 4.71
N ASN A 503 -11.13 -15.31 5.09
CA ASN A 503 -10.38 -15.33 6.34
C ASN A 503 -8.88 -15.19 6.07
N MET A 504 -8.24 -14.30 6.83
CA MET A 504 -6.79 -14.10 6.83
C MET A 504 -6.27 -14.05 8.26
N GLU A 505 -5.10 -14.60 8.46
CA GLU A 505 -4.30 -14.50 9.66
C GLU A 505 -2.95 -13.90 9.30
N TYR A 506 -2.52 -12.91 10.04
CA TYR A 506 -1.26 -12.19 9.88
C TYR A 506 -0.48 -12.29 11.18
N ASN A 507 0.74 -12.84 11.13
CA ASN A 507 1.62 -12.94 12.28
C ASN A 507 2.90 -12.15 11.98
N ALA A 508 3.37 -11.40 12.96
CA ALA A 508 4.62 -10.66 12.94
C ALA A 508 5.45 -11.07 14.15
N ALA A 509 6.70 -11.47 13.92
CA ALA A 509 7.61 -11.91 14.96
C ALA A 509 8.92 -11.14 14.89
N ASN A 510 9.50 -10.83 16.04
CA ASN A 510 10.74 -10.06 16.19
C ASN A 510 10.68 -8.72 15.43
N GLN A 511 9.62 -7.97 15.63
CA GLN A 511 9.47 -6.63 15.07
C GLN A 511 9.88 -5.59 16.10
N GLY A 512 10.14 -4.35 15.64
CA GLY A 512 10.55 -3.24 16.48
C GLY A 512 12.06 -3.01 16.47
N GLN A 513 12.56 -2.29 17.47
CA GLN A 513 13.94 -1.80 17.57
C GLN A 513 14.58 -2.21 18.90
N LEU A 514 15.89 -2.37 18.87
CA LEU A 514 16.74 -2.65 20.01
C LEU A 514 17.83 -1.60 20.11
N PRO A 515 18.25 -1.17 21.32
CA PRO A 515 19.39 -0.27 21.46
C PRO A 515 20.67 -0.95 21.01
N THR A 516 21.61 -0.16 20.49
CA THR A 516 22.92 -0.66 20.05
C THR A 516 23.93 -0.77 21.23
N GLY A 517 25.11 -1.33 20.95
CA GLY A 517 26.23 -1.40 21.88
C GLY A 517 25.89 -2.12 23.19
N PRO A 518 26.02 -1.45 24.34
CA PRO A 518 25.75 -2.04 25.65
C PRO A 518 24.26 -2.04 26.04
N GLY A 519 23.36 -1.68 25.11
CA GLY A 519 21.92 -1.63 25.36
C GLY A 519 21.41 -0.26 25.81
N TYR A 520 22.18 0.79 25.65
CA TYR A 520 21.79 2.18 25.91
C TYR A 520 22.63 3.17 25.10
N ALA A 521 22.23 4.43 25.07
CA ALA A 521 22.99 5.56 24.53
C ALA A 521 23.23 6.63 25.58
N TRP A 522 24.23 7.48 25.36
CA TRP A 522 24.45 8.68 26.14
C TRP A 522 23.89 9.90 25.41
N LEU A 523 22.96 10.61 26.04
CA LEU A 523 22.35 11.83 25.52
C LEU A 523 22.87 13.03 26.33
N TYR A 524 23.68 13.86 25.69
CA TYR A 524 24.20 15.09 26.31
C TYR A 524 23.21 16.23 26.19
N LEU A 525 23.01 16.96 27.28
CA LEU A 525 22.04 18.05 27.36
C LEU A 525 22.60 19.21 28.21
N PRO A 526 22.34 20.46 27.82
CA PRO A 526 22.51 21.63 28.67
C PRO A 526 21.19 21.93 29.39
N GLY A 527 21.24 22.51 30.55
CA GLY A 527 20.09 23.01 31.30
C GLY A 527 20.44 24.09 32.30
N ASP A 528 19.43 24.77 32.81
CA ASP A 528 19.66 25.70 33.95
C ASP A 528 20.06 24.88 35.18
N PRO A 529 21.18 25.22 35.83
CA PRO A 529 21.66 24.46 36.98
C PRO A 529 20.68 24.39 38.18
N ASN A 530 19.73 25.29 38.25
CA ASN A 530 18.80 25.42 39.36
C ASN A 530 17.37 24.94 39.00
N THR A 531 17.10 24.65 37.74
CA THR A 531 15.79 24.24 37.29
C THR A 531 15.71 22.70 37.23
N PRO A 532 14.70 22.05 37.85
CA PRO A 532 14.53 20.60 37.74
C PRO A 532 14.39 20.12 36.30
N ILE A 533 15.09 19.03 35.94
CA ILE A 533 15.11 18.43 34.57
C ILE A 533 13.73 17.86 34.22
N ALA A 534 13.13 17.08 35.14
CA ALA A 534 11.85 16.45 34.92
C ALA A 534 11.10 16.36 36.26
N PRO A 535 10.54 17.48 36.76
CA PRO A 535 9.94 17.55 38.07
C PRO A 535 8.75 16.60 38.24
N ASP A 536 7.95 16.43 37.19
CA ASP A 536 6.79 15.52 37.18
C ASP A 536 7.19 14.04 37.32
N LEU A 537 8.44 13.72 37.01
CA LEU A 537 9.04 12.38 37.13
C LEU A 537 9.94 12.28 38.38
N GLY A 538 9.95 13.32 39.20
CA GLY A 538 10.74 13.38 40.44
C GLY A 538 12.23 13.70 40.21
N VAL A 539 12.67 14.11 39.03
CA VAL A 539 14.07 14.47 38.73
C VAL A 539 14.32 15.92 39.03
N GLY A 540 15.30 16.19 39.92
CA GLY A 540 15.69 17.52 40.35
C GLY A 540 16.57 18.25 39.36
N ALA A 541 17.14 19.40 39.80
CA ALA A 541 18.03 20.21 38.99
C ALA A 541 19.43 19.58 38.84
N PRO A 542 20.13 19.80 37.68
CA PRO A 542 21.46 19.22 37.46
C PRO A 542 22.51 19.82 38.39
N GLY A 543 22.37 21.08 38.76
CA GLY A 543 23.41 21.83 39.52
C GLY A 543 24.64 22.14 38.65
N GLY A 544 25.72 22.57 39.30
CA GLY A 544 27.02 22.88 38.65
C GLY A 544 26.89 23.94 37.56
N ASP A 545 27.46 23.66 36.37
CA ASP A 545 27.45 24.54 35.22
C ASP A 545 26.27 24.25 34.27
N GLY A 546 25.34 23.41 34.68
CA GLY A 546 24.11 23.07 33.93
C GLY A 546 24.30 21.97 32.87
N TYR A 547 25.51 21.43 32.69
CA TYR A 547 25.72 20.31 31.77
C TYR A 547 25.42 18.96 32.46
N TYR A 548 24.61 18.14 31.79
CA TYR A 548 24.25 16.81 32.26
C TYR A 548 24.12 15.82 31.13
N VAL A 549 24.05 14.54 31.48
CA VAL A 549 23.88 13.46 30.51
C VAL A 549 22.79 12.51 30.95
N ALA A 550 21.99 12.02 30.01
CA ALA A 550 21.04 10.98 30.25
C ALA A 550 21.54 9.65 29.67
N LYS A 551 21.47 8.60 30.49
CA LYS A 551 21.49 7.22 30.03
C LYS A 551 20.13 6.91 29.40
N TYR A 552 20.09 6.84 28.09
CA TYR A 552 18.88 6.66 27.30
C TYR A 552 18.72 5.21 26.87
N THR A 553 17.59 4.60 27.19
CA THR A 553 17.29 3.21 26.81
C THR A 553 15.95 3.14 26.09
N PHE A 554 15.93 2.51 24.91
CA PHE A 554 14.73 2.28 24.15
C PHE A 554 14.75 0.87 23.54
N ASP A 555 13.73 0.06 23.84
CA ASP A 555 13.50 -1.29 23.29
C ASP A 555 12.00 -1.50 23.13
N ASP A 556 11.54 -1.76 21.92
CA ASP A 556 10.14 -2.04 21.61
C ASP A 556 9.97 -3.35 20.82
N SER A 557 10.96 -4.25 20.90
CA SER A 557 10.91 -5.52 20.18
C SER A 557 9.73 -6.40 20.63
N SER A 558 8.96 -6.92 19.68
CA SER A 558 7.73 -7.64 19.98
C SER A 558 7.28 -8.65 18.93
N ASN A 559 6.30 -9.49 19.33
CA ASN A 559 5.58 -10.42 18.47
C ASN A 559 4.07 -10.11 18.57
N MET A 560 3.37 -10.17 17.45
CA MET A 560 1.95 -9.82 17.40
C MET A 560 1.20 -10.55 16.29
N SER A 561 -0.12 -10.56 16.38
CA SER A 561 -0.94 -11.16 15.31
C SER A 561 -2.27 -10.44 15.11
N THR A 562 -2.79 -10.54 13.88
CA THR A 562 -4.11 -10.03 13.52
C THR A 562 -4.89 -11.12 12.79
N GLU A 563 -6.14 -11.35 13.22
CA GLU A 563 -7.10 -12.18 12.53
C GLU A 563 -8.16 -11.31 11.87
N GLN A 564 -8.46 -11.59 10.60
CA GLN A 564 -9.51 -10.92 9.83
C GLN A 564 -10.42 -11.98 9.24
N LYS A 565 -11.64 -12.05 9.72
CA LYS A 565 -12.66 -13.01 9.30
C LYS A 565 -13.81 -12.26 8.67
N ALA A 566 -14.31 -12.75 7.54
CA ALA A 566 -15.42 -12.12 6.85
C ALA A 566 -16.35 -13.15 6.20
N TYR A 567 -17.60 -12.77 6.10
CA TYR A 567 -18.58 -13.44 5.24
C TYR A 567 -19.39 -12.43 4.46
N TYR A 568 -19.86 -12.82 3.29
CA TYR A 568 -20.66 -11.95 2.45
C TYR A 568 -21.74 -12.70 1.67
N ILE A 569 -22.75 -11.94 1.24
CA ILE A 569 -23.76 -12.33 0.26
C ILE A 569 -23.85 -11.24 -0.80
N GLN A 570 -24.07 -11.64 -2.05
CA GLN A 570 -24.34 -10.70 -3.14
C GLN A 570 -25.35 -11.29 -4.14
N ASP A 571 -26.06 -10.43 -4.81
CA ASP A 571 -26.92 -10.74 -5.96
C ASP A 571 -26.60 -9.78 -7.11
N ILE A 572 -26.26 -10.34 -8.25
CA ILE A 572 -26.18 -9.62 -9.52
C ILE A 572 -27.49 -9.94 -10.25
N TRP A 573 -28.43 -8.99 -10.21
CA TRP A 573 -29.76 -9.14 -10.71
C TRP A 573 -29.97 -8.39 -12.03
N ASN A 574 -30.19 -9.12 -13.12
CA ASN A 574 -30.62 -8.54 -14.39
C ASN A 574 -32.13 -8.25 -14.31
N VAL A 575 -32.49 -7.04 -13.85
CA VAL A 575 -33.89 -6.60 -13.67
C VAL A 575 -34.62 -6.59 -15.01
N THR A 576 -33.94 -6.13 -16.04
CA THR A 576 -34.29 -6.21 -17.45
C THR A 576 -33.07 -6.63 -18.26
N ASP A 577 -33.24 -6.84 -19.55
CA ASP A 577 -32.11 -7.13 -20.45
C ASP A 577 -31.07 -6.04 -20.47
N ASN A 578 -31.43 -4.81 -20.13
CA ASN A 578 -30.58 -3.62 -20.20
C ASN A 578 -30.20 -3.05 -18.83
N LEU A 579 -30.84 -3.49 -17.74
CA LEU A 579 -30.61 -2.97 -16.40
C LEU A 579 -30.17 -4.09 -15.45
N GLN A 580 -28.97 -3.96 -14.93
CA GLN A 580 -28.39 -4.84 -13.91
C GLN A 580 -28.28 -4.08 -12.57
N LEU A 581 -28.70 -4.72 -11.49
CA LEU A 581 -28.43 -4.30 -10.11
C LEU A 581 -27.38 -5.23 -9.48
N ASN A 582 -26.51 -4.64 -8.70
CA ASN A 582 -25.53 -5.33 -7.86
C ASN A 582 -25.84 -5.02 -6.41
N LEU A 583 -26.32 -6.03 -5.67
CA LEU A 583 -26.70 -5.92 -4.27
C LEU A 583 -25.75 -6.78 -3.44
N GLY A 584 -25.01 -6.18 -2.53
CA GLY A 584 -24.03 -6.90 -1.72
C GLY A 584 -24.09 -6.49 -0.25
N LEU A 585 -23.85 -7.43 0.63
CA LEU A 585 -23.68 -7.22 2.06
C LEU A 585 -22.51 -8.08 2.54
N ARG A 586 -21.53 -7.44 3.16
CA ARG A 586 -20.38 -8.09 3.80
C ARG A 586 -20.38 -7.79 5.29
N ASN A 587 -19.87 -8.72 6.09
CA ASN A 587 -19.59 -8.52 7.50
C ASN A 587 -18.16 -8.92 7.79
N ASP A 588 -17.38 -8.02 8.38
CA ASP A 588 -16.02 -8.27 8.82
C ASP A 588 -15.93 -8.34 10.35
N HIS A 589 -14.97 -9.13 10.83
CA HIS A 589 -14.56 -9.22 12.22
C HIS A 589 -13.03 -9.15 12.28
N PHE A 590 -12.50 -8.15 12.97
CA PHE A 590 -11.06 -7.90 13.10
C PHE A 590 -10.63 -8.09 14.55
N THR A 591 -9.53 -8.82 14.75
CA THR A 591 -8.98 -9.09 16.08
C THR A 591 -7.48 -8.86 16.05
N ASN A 592 -6.98 -7.90 16.85
CA ASN A 592 -5.54 -7.69 17.04
C ASN A 592 -5.12 -8.24 18.40
N LYS A 593 -4.01 -8.98 18.42
CA LYS A 593 -3.49 -9.68 19.61
C LYS A 593 -2.06 -9.22 19.91
N ASN A 594 -1.77 -9.09 21.20
CA ASN A 594 -0.46 -8.76 21.72
C ASN A 594 0.51 -9.96 21.69
N ASN A 595 1.73 -9.78 22.23
CA ASN A 595 2.79 -10.78 22.29
C ASN A 595 2.42 -12.06 23.04
N LYS A 596 1.41 -12.02 23.90
CA LYS A 596 0.86 -13.17 24.63
C LYS A 596 -0.32 -13.83 23.92
N GLY A 597 -0.68 -13.36 22.73
CA GLY A 597 -1.84 -13.86 21.98
C GLY A 597 -3.19 -13.42 22.55
N ILE A 598 -3.21 -12.41 23.45
CA ILE A 598 -4.44 -11.88 24.03
C ILE A 598 -4.94 -10.74 23.15
N ALA A 599 -6.24 -10.77 22.84
CA ALA A 599 -6.87 -9.72 22.06
C ALA A 599 -6.94 -8.41 22.85
N PHE A 600 -6.44 -7.31 22.28
CA PHE A 600 -6.62 -5.94 22.77
C PHE A 600 -7.56 -5.12 21.88
N VAL A 601 -7.81 -5.59 20.64
CA VAL A 601 -8.85 -5.11 19.74
C VAL A 601 -9.69 -6.30 19.29
N ASP A 602 -11.03 -6.19 19.36
CA ASP A 602 -11.98 -7.22 18.93
C ASP A 602 -13.23 -6.57 18.32
N GLU A 603 -13.12 -6.16 17.06
CA GLU A 603 -14.11 -5.39 16.31
C GLU A 603 -15.07 -6.32 15.56
N LYS A 604 -16.22 -6.61 16.14
CA LYS A 604 -17.26 -7.49 15.57
C LYS A 604 -18.29 -6.71 14.74
N ASN A 605 -18.96 -7.43 13.84
CA ASN A 605 -20.14 -6.94 13.12
C ASN A 605 -19.91 -5.66 12.30
N GLN A 606 -18.81 -5.62 11.54
CA GLN A 606 -18.53 -4.54 10.62
C GLN A 606 -19.32 -4.77 9.32
N TRP A 607 -20.56 -4.23 9.26
CA TRP A 607 -21.47 -4.44 8.14
C TRP A 607 -21.20 -3.47 6.99
N GLU A 608 -21.00 -4.00 5.79
CA GLU A 608 -20.65 -3.31 4.56
C GLU A 608 -21.73 -3.50 3.48
N PRO A 609 -22.79 -2.68 3.47
CA PRO A 609 -23.72 -2.65 2.34
C PRO A 609 -23.00 -2.09 1.11
N ARG A 610 -23.19 -2.74 -0.03
CA ARG A 610 -22.64 -2.34 -1.33
C ARG A 610 -23.70 -2.48 -2.40
N LEU A 611 -24.10 -1.39 -2.99
CA LEU A 611 -25.16 -1.27 -3.97
C LEU A 611 -24.57 -0.73 -5.26
N GLY A 612 -24.98 -1.25 -6.39
CA GLY A 612 -24.58 -0.73 -7.68
C GLY A 612 -25.61 -1.01 -8.75
N PHE A 613 -25.59 -0.23 -9.81
CA PHE A 613 -26.36 -0.48 -11.01
C PHE A 613 -25.53 -0.21 -12.27
N SER A 614 -25.88 -0.91 -13.34
CA SER A 614 -25.40 -0.66 -14.70
C SER A 614 -26.59 -0.71 -15.64
N TRP A 615 -26.80 0.37 -16.39
CA TRP A 615 -27.88 0.50 -17.35
C TRP A 615 -27.35 0.74 -18.74
N ASP A 616 -27.54 -0.24 -19.64
CA ASP A 616 -27.34 -0.08 -21.08
C ASP A 616 -28.60 0.63 -21.65
N VAL A 617 -28.52 1.95 -21.78
CA VAL A 617 -29.69 2.79 -22.08
C VAL A 617 -30.31 2.41 -23.43
N ASN A 618 -29.48 2.10 -24.41
CA ASN A 618 -29.93 1.81 -25.79
C ASN A 618 -30.04 0.30 -26.05
N GLY A 619 -29.52 -0.58 -25.18
CA GLY A 619 -29.52 -2.03 -25.34
C GLY A 619 -28.53 -2.57 -26.36
N ASP A 620 -27.63 -1.71 -26.86
CA ASP A 620 -26.60 -2.04 -27.84
C ASP A 620 -25.17 -1.78 -27.34
N SER A 621 -25.02 -1.54 -26.06
CA SER A 621 -23.76 -1.18 -25.38
C SER A 621 -23.13 0.15 -25.87
N SER A 622 -23.92 1.03 -26.50
CA SER A 622 -23.44 2.32 -27.00
C SER A 622 -23.50 3.44 -25.95
N LEU A 623 -24.37 3.31 -24.96
CA LEU A 623 -24.51 4.24 -23.83
C LEU A 623 -24.78 3.47 -22.54
N LYS A 624 -23.84 3.51 -21.63
CA LYS A 624 -23.95 2.98 -20.28
C LYS A 624 -24.08 4.11 -19.26
N ILE A 625 -25.03 4.01 -18.32
CA ILE A 625 -25.07 4.79 -17.09
C ILE A 625 -24.86 3.82 -15.92
N TYR A 626 -23.98 4.15 -14.98
CA TYR A 626 -23.67 3.27 -13.86
C TYR A 626 -23.48 4.07 -12.57
N GLY A 627 -23.71 3.43 -11.45
CA GLY A 627 -23.50 4.03 -10.14
C GLY A 627 -23.24 3.00 -9.05
N ASN A 628 -22.63 3.48 -7.97
CA ASN A 628 -22.30 2.69 -6.77
C ASN A 628 -22.53 3.50 -5.51
N ALA A 629 -22.95 2.81 -4.45
CA ALA A 629 -22.94 3.29 -3.07
C ALA A 629 -22.42 2.16 -2.19
N GLY A 630 -21.37 2.41 -1.42
CA GLY A 630 -20.73 1.33 -0.65
C GLY A 630 -20.07 1.82 0.63
N ARG A 631 -20.04 0.93 1.63
CA ARG A 631 -19.26 1.07 2.85
C ARG A 631 -18.09 0.11 2.82
N TYR A 632 -16.92 0.57 3.29
CA TYR A 632 -15.69 -0.18 3.25
C TYR A 632 -14.94 -0.02 4.58
N TYR A 633 -14.65 -1.13 5.24
CA TYR A 633 -13.90 -1.18 6.50
C TYR A 633 -12.45 -1.55 6.26
N LEU A 634 -11.59 -1.04 7.17
CA LEU A 634 -10.16 -1.33 7.23
C LEU A 634 -9.79 -1.81 8.62
N ALA A 635 -9.08 -2.92 8.70
CA ALA A 635 -8.51 -3.42 9.95
C ALA A 635 -7.25 -2.65 10.36
N LEU A 636 -6.94 -2.64 11.65
CA LEU A 636 -5.65 -2.21 12.16
C LEU A 636 -4.56 -3.21 11.75
N PRO A 637 -3.39 -2.76 11.28
CA PRO A 637 -2.26 -3.62 10.99
C PRO A 637 -1.58 -4.11 12.26
N ASN A 638 -0.65 -5.07 12.12
CA ASN A 638 0.08 -5.64 13.26
C ASN A 638 0.91 -4.60 14.02
N SER A 639 1.50 -3.62 13.33
CA SER A 639 2.36 -2.58 13.94
C SER A 639 1.71 -1.79 15.08
N VAL A 640 0.39 -1.74 15.14
CA VAL A 640 -0.33 -1.06 16.23
C VAL A 640 -0.04 -1.68 17.62
N ALA A 641 0.23 -2.99 17.69
CA ALA A 641 0.55 -3.66 18.95
C ALA A 641 1.87 -3.17 19.56
N VAL A 642 2.85 -2.82 18.71
CA VAL A 642 4.14 -2.28 19.14
C VAL A 642 3.92 -1.00 19.94
N ARG A 643 4.45 -0.94 21.16
CA ARG A 643 4.27 0.13 22.13
C ARG A 643 2.82 0.37 22.61
N ALA A 644 1.79 0.07 21.83
CA ALA A 644 0.41 0.23 22.31
C ALA A 644 0.00 -0.90 23.28
N ALA A 645 0.18 -2.17 22.91
CA ALA A 645 -0.30 -3.33 23.66
C ALA A 645 0.81 -4.24 24.19
N ASP A 646 2.03 -4.10 23.68
CA ASP A 646 3.19 -4.89 24.05
C ASP A 646 4.10 -4.13 25.01
N PRO A 647 4.90 -4.82 25.84
CA PRO A 647 5.86 -4.16 26.71
C PRO A 647 6.92 -3.44 25.88
N SER A 648 7.30 -2.26 26.34
CA SER A 648 8.39 -1.45 25.78
C SER A 648 9.20 -0.78 26.89
N VAL A 649 10.47 -0.52 26.62
CA VAL A 649 11.34 0.26 27.50
C VAL A 649 11.63 1.58 26.81
N PHE A 650 11.31 2.68 27.49
CA PHE A 650 11.67 4.02 27.04
C PHE A 650 11.99 4.86 28.27
N THR A 651 13.26 4.82 28.70
CA THR A 651 13.70 5.41 29.98
C THR A 651 14.89 6.33 29.82
N TYR A 652 14.93 7.32 30.72
CA TYR A 652 16.06 8.22 30.91
C TYR A 652 16.53 8.12 32.36
N GLN A 653 17.86 8.01 32.58
CA GLN A 653 18.45 8.14 33.89
C GLN A 653 19.50 9.25 33.82
N TYR A 654 19.34 10.28 34.63
CA TYR A 654 20.12 11.52 34.50
C TYR A 654 21.32 11.54 35.44
N PHE A 655 22.46 12.02 34.90
CA PHE A 655 23.71 12.14 35.64
C PHE A 655 24.40 13.47 35.36
N THR A 656 25.11 14.01 36.33
CA THR A 656 26.23 14.94 36.12
C THR A 656 27.51 14.13 35.94
N TYR A 657 28.52 14.70 35.29
CA TYR A 657 29.77 14.04 34.98
C TYR A 657 30.95 15.01 35.25
N THR A 658 32.15 14.46 35.39
CA THR A 658 33.37 15.23 35.70
C THR A 658 34.45 15.06 34.63
N GLY A 659 34.14 14.45 33.51
CA GLY A 659 35.04 14.29 32.36
C GLY A 659 34.36 13.49 31.24
N ILE A 660 35.02 13.47 30.09
CA ILE A 660 34.61 12.73 28.88
C ILE A 660 35.83 11.97 28.40
N ASP A 661 35.65 10.67 28.12
CA ASP A 661 36.77 9.85 27.65
C ASP A 661 36.97 9.98 26.12
N ALA A 662 37.98 9.31 25.56
CA ALA A 662 38.29 9.35 24.13
C ALA A 662 37.19 8.76 23.22
N ASN A 663 36.21 8.05 23.77
CA ASN A 663 35.04 7.53 23.06
C ASN A 663 33.83 8.46 23.20
N GLY A 664 33.96 9.61 23.79
CA GLY A 664 32.85 10.51 24.05
C GLY A 664 31.91 10.02 25.18
N GLU A 665 32.34 9.02 25.96
CA GLU A 665 31.55 8.54 27.10
C GLU A 665 31.80 9.40 28.34
N PRO A 666 30.77 9.72 29.14
CA PRO A 666 30.92 10.52 30.35
C PRO A 666 31.60 9.71 31.46
N THR A 667 32.49 10.35 32.20
CA THR A 667 33.23 9.76 33.32
C THR A 667 32.93 10.50 34.62
N GLY A 668 33.17 9.85 35.78
CA GLY A 668 32.88 10.43 37.06
C GLY A 668 31.40 10.73 37.31
N LEU A 669 30.54 9.85 36.85
CA LEU A 669 29.09 9.97 36.88
C LEU A 669 28.55 10.09 38.32
N LYS A 670 27.68 11.05 38.55
CA LYS A 670 26.86 11.17 39.75
C LYS A 670 25.39 11.33 39.32
N GLU A 671 24.51 10.46 39.82
CA GLU A 671 23.09 10.55 39.51
C GLU A 671 22.48 11.86 40.05
N VAL A 672 21.65 12.50 39.19
CA VAL A 672 20.94 13.72 39.56
C VAL A 672 19.93 13.39 40.67
N GLY A 673 19.94 14.17 41.75
CA GLY A 673 19.04 14.01 42.89
C GLY A 673 17.58 14.22 42.52
N GLY A 674 16.67 13.81 43.37
CA GLY A 674 15.25 14.10 43.22
C GLY A 674 14.90 15.55 43.48
N VAL A 675 13.66 15.93 43.18
CA VAL A 675 13.09 17.25 43.46
C VAL A 675 13.21 17.54 45.00
N ASP A 676 13.46 18.79 45.36
CA ASP A 676 13.57 19.24 46.76
C ASP A 676 14.62 18.48 47.59
N GLY A 677 15.68 17.98 46.95
CA GLY A 677 16.74 17.24 47.60
C GLY A 677 16.42 15.81 47.98
N ALA A 678 15.36 15.27 47.40
CA ALA A 678 15.02 13.86 47.53
C ALA A 678 16.08 12.92 46.94
N LYS A 679 16.03 11.64 47.27
CA LYS A 679 16.86 10.63 46.60
C LYS A 679 16.62 10.62 45.08
N ALA A 680 17.70 10.36 44.31
CA ALA A 680 17.58 10.17 42.89
C ALA A 680 16.51 9.11 42.54
N PRO A 681 15.60 9.39 41.57
CA PRO A 681 14.50 8.50 41.24
C PRO A 681 14.93 7.23 40.49
N GLY A 682 16.17 7.20 39.93
CA GLY A 682 16.62 6.15 39.04
C GLY A 682 16.15 6.39 37.57
N PRO A 683 16.04 5.34 36.74
CA PRO A 683 15.47 5.48 35.42
C PRO A 683 14.00 5.90 35.48
N VAL A 684 13.65 6.94 34.72
CA VAL A 684 12.29 7.49 34.62
C VAL A 684 11.76 7.40 33.20
N SER A 685 10.44 7.31 33.04
CA SER A 685 9.75 7.27 31.75
C SER A 685 8.52 8.17 31.77
N GLY A 686 8.48 9.13 30.86
CA GLY A 686 7.30 9.98 30.68
C GLY A 686 6.06 9.21 30.18
N ASN A 687 6.28 8.11 29.46
CA ASN A 687 5.23 7.26 28.90
C ASN A 687 4.93 6.02 29.76
N ASN A 688 5.52 5.91 30.97
CA ASN A 688 5.40 4.73 31.82
C ASN A 688 5.90 3.41 31.17
N GLU A 689 6.87 3.49 30.25
CA GLU A 689 7.44 2.36 29.50
C GLU A 689 8.68 1.81 30.20
N TYR A 690 8.48 0.91 31.16
CA TYR A 690 9.53 0.27 31.99
C TYR A 690 9.75 -1.21 31.64
N GLY A 691 9.26 -1.69 30.48
CA GLY A 691 9.36 -3.08 30.04
C GLY A 691 8.34 -3.99 30.76
N THR A 692 7.33 -3.44 31.40
CA THR A 692 6.26 -4.18 32.04
C THR A 692 5.14 -4.51 31.06
N ASP A 693 4.52 -5.68 31.21
CA ASP A 693 3.36 -6.05 30.41
C ASP A 693 2.20 -5.07 30.65
N LYS A 694 1.56 -4.68 29.57
CA LYS A 694 0.36 -3.85 29.61
C LYS A 694 -0.89 -4.71 29.70
N ASP A 695 -1.90 -4.23 30.45
CA ASP A 695 -3.20 -4.90 30.49
C ASP A 695 -3.95 -4.66 29.18
N PRO A 696 -4.25 -5.70 28.38
CA PRO A 696 -4.91 -5.55 27.09
C PRO A 696 -6.29 -4.88 27.15
N HIS A 697 -6.95 -4.88 28.31
CA HIS A 697 -8.25 -4.24 28.49
C HIS A 697 -8.16 -2.72 28.64
N THR A 698 -6.97 -2.19 28.95
CA THR A 698 -6.78 -0.76 29.23
C THR A 698 -6.16 0.02 28.06
N VAL A 699 -5.64 -0.67 27.04
CA VAL A 699 -4.88 -0.03 25.95
C VAL A 699 -5.76 0.55 24.83
N THR A 700 -7.02 0.13 24.77
CA THR A 700 -7.97 0.60 23.75
C THR A 700 -9.33 0.92 24.34
N ALA A 701 -10.09 1.78 23.66
CA ALA A 701 -11.51 1.93 23.97
C ALA A 701 -12.23 0.58 23.81
N ASN A 702 -13.05 0.21 24.83
CA ASN A 702 -13.74 -1.07 24.84
C ASN A 702 -14.90 -1.16 23.84
N ASP A 703 -15.30 -0.03 23.24
CA ASP A 703 -16.31 0.13 22.19
C ASP A 703 -15.71 0.65 20.87
N LEU A 704 -14.41 0.42 20.65
CA LEU A 704 -13.69 0.80 19.43
C LEU A 704 -14.43 0.33 18.18
N LYS A 705 -14.47 1.18 17.15
CA LYS A 705 -15.01 0.88 15.84
C LYS A 705 -13.88 0.86 14.80
N ALA A 706 -13.88 -0.16 13.96
CA ALA A 706 -12.95 -0.20 12.84
C ALA A 706 -13.05 1.06 11.97
N GLN A 707 -11.92 1.46 11.40
CA GLN A 707 -11.92 2.54 10.40
C GLN A 707 -12.84 2.18 9.24
N TYR A 708 -13.66 3.13 8.78
CA TYR A 708 -14.46 2.93 7.57
C TYR A 708 -14.81 4.23 6.87
N GLN A 709 -15.04 4.11 5.56
CA GLN A 709 -15.56 5.20 4.74
C GLN A 709 -16.78 4.77 3.94
N ASP A 710 -17.63 5.75 3.63
CA ASP A 710 -18.73 5.63 2.68
C ASP A 710 -18.31 6.25 1.34
N GLU A 711 -18.64 5.57 0.24
CA GLU A 711 -18.32 5.97 -1.13
C GLU A 711 -19.56 6.00 -2.00
N PHE A 712 -19.66 7.03 -2.86
CA PHE A 712 -20.69 7.18 -3.88
C PHE A 712 -20.04 7.49 -5.23
N ILE A 713 -20.41 6.73 -6.24
CA ILE A 713 -19.96 6.91 -7.62
C ILE A 713 -21.17 6.98 -8.55
N LEU A 714 -21.13 7.91 -9.50
CA LEU A 714 -22.07 8.01 -10.61
C LEU A 714 -21.31 8.33 -11.89
N GLY A 715 -21.58 7.62 -12.96
CA GLY A 715 -20.88 7.85 -14.22
C GLY A 715 -21.66 7.40 -15.44
N PHE A 716 -21.16 7.79 -16.60
CA PHE A 716 -21.61 7.27 -17.88
C PHE A 716 -20.43 7.03 -18.83
N ASP A 717 -20.60 6.07 -19.72
CA ASP A 717 -19.71 5.79 -20.82
C ASP A 717 -20.52 5.80 -22.12
N LYS A 718 -20.03 6.46 -23.17
CA LYS A 718 -20.73 6.57 -24.46
C LYS A 718 -19.79 6.40 -25.63
N THR A 719 -20.22 5.67 -26.64
CA THR A 719 -19.50 5.56 -27.91
C THR A 719 -19.67 6.84 -28.74
N LEU A 720 -18.61 7.25 -29.43
CA LEU A 720 -18.59 8.34 -30.39
C LEU A 720 -18.12 7.78 -31.74
N GLY A 721 -19.08 7.57 -32.63
CA GLY A 721 -18.84 6.78 -33.85
C GLY A 721 -18.47 5.32 -33.51
N SER A 722 -17.73 4.66 -34.39
CA SER A 722 -17.40 3.23 -34.24
C SER A 722 -16.10 2.93 -33.48
N LYS A 723 -15.31 3.96 -33.10
CA LYS A 723 -13.95 3.77 -32.62
C LYS A 723 -13.64 4.49 -31.29
N TRP A 724 -14.42 5.48 -30.91
CA TRP A 724 -14.18 6.29 -29.74
C TRP A 724 -15.15 6.01 -28.62
N VAL A 725 -14.67 6.10 -27.38
CA VAL A 725 -15.49 6.10 -26.18
C VAL A 725 -15.12 7.31 -25.32
N TYR A 726 -16.09 8.00 -24.82
CA TYR A 726 -15.93 9.04 -23.84
C TYR A 726 -16.84 8.81 -22.64
N GLY A 727 -16.50 9.39 -21.52
CA GLY A 727 -17.32 9.29 -20.34
C GLY A 727 -16.97 10.31 -19.28
N ALA A 728 -17.84 10.36 -18.28
CA ALA A 728 -17.62 11.14 -17.08
C ALA A 728 -17.97 10.30 -15.86
N LYS A 729 -17.23 10.51 -14.75
CA LYS A 729 -17.45 9.84 -13.50
C LYS A 729 -17.27 10.83 -12.33
N ALA A 730 -18.28 10.97 -11.51
CA ALA A 730 -18.25 11.68 -10.24
C ALA A 730 -18.03 10.69 -9.10
N THR A 731 -17.14 11.01 -8.16
CA THR A 731 -16.85 10.22 -6.97
C THR A 731 -16.93 11.10 -5.74
N TYR A 732 -17.62 10.64 -4.70
CA TYR A 732 -17.61 11.24 -3.36
C TYR A 732 -17.24 10.18 -2.34
N ARG A 733 -16.33 10.51 -1.40
CA ARG A 733 -15.92 9.67 -0.28
C ARG A 733 -15.92 10.46 1.01
N GLU A 734 -16.30 9.82 2.10
CA GLU A 734 -16.25 10.38 3.43
C GLU A 734 -15.82 9.34 4.45
N LEU A 735 -14.70 9.60 5.14
CA LEU A 735 -14.27 8.81 6.29
C LEU A 735 -15.24 9.05 7.45
N LYS A 736 -15.83 7.97 7.97
CA LYS A 736 -16.87 8.01 9.01
C LYS A 736 -16.34 7.62 10.38
N ALA A 737 -15.30 6.83 10.43
CA ALA A 737 -14.53 6.53 11.63
C ALA A 737 -13.06 6.44 11.25
N ALA A 738 -12.20 7.08 12.03
CA ALA A 738 -10.77 6.88 12.05
C ALA A 738 -10.38 6.19 13.37
N ILE A 739 -9.19 5.64 13.41
CA ILE A 739 -8.54 5.15 14.63
C ILE A 739 -7.20 5.86 14.76
N ASP A 740 -6.93 6.38 15.96
CA ASP A 740 -5.63 6.89 16.37
C ASP A 740 -5.47 6.69 17.88
N ASP A 741 -4.41 7.20 18.50
CA ASP A 741 -4.26 7.20 19.93
C ASP A 741 -4.36 8.62 20.53
N VAL A 742 -4.55 8.67 21.85
CA VAL A 742 -4.59 9.91 22.65
C VAL A 742 -3.68 9.74 23.85
N CYS A 743 -2.80 10.71 24.07
CA CYS A 743 -1.76 10.67 25.11
C CYS A 743 -1.99 11.77 26.17
N ASP A 744 -3.22 11.91 26.64
CA ASP A 744 -3.62 12.93 27.63
C ASP A 744 -4.22 12.32 28.93
N PRO A 745 -3.35 11.82 29.83
CA PRO A 745 -3.81 11.29 31.12
C PRO A 745 -4.45 12.36 32.01
N THR A 746 -4.14 13.64 31.80
CA THR A 746 -4.68 14.75 32.59
C THR A 746 -6.17 14.92 32.35
N SER A 747 -6.60 14.94 31.08
CA SER A 747 -8.02 15.01 30.74
C SER A 747 -8.79 13.79 31.23
N LEU A 748 -8.21 12.60 31.14
CA LEU A 748 -8.80 11.36 31.70
C LEU A 748 -8.98 11.47 33.24
N ALA A 749 -7.94 11.92 33.94
CA ALA A 749 -8.01 12.12 35.40
C ALA A 749 -9.08 13.14 35.82
N ASN A 750 -9.18 14.25 35.06
CA ASN A 750 -10.19 15.28 35.30
C ASN A 750 -11.63 14.74 35.13
N LYS A 751 -11.84 13.95 34.07
CA LYS A 751 -13.13 13.29 33.82
C LYS A 751 -13.48 12.30 34.95
N MET A 752 -12.51 11.46 35.34
CA MET A 752 -12.72 10.52 36.44
C MET A 752 -13.10 11.24 37.75
N LYS A 753 -12.45 12.37 38.08
CA LYS A 753 -12.83 13.20 39.23
C LYS A 753 -14.25 13.72 39.10
N ALA A 754 -14.63 14.23 37.91
CA ALA A 754 -15.97 14.73 37.65
C ALA A 754 -17.03 13.62 37.78
N ASP A 755 -16.70 12.38 37.41
CA ASP A 755 -17.57 11.22 37.55
C ASP A 755 -17.57 10.60 38.94
N GLY A 756 -16.85 11.21 39.91
CA GLY A 756 -16.85 10.82 41.33
C GLY A 756 -15.83 9.74 41.73
N TYR A 757 -14.88 9.41 40.85
CA TYR A 757 -13.81 8.47 41.18
C TYR A 757 -12.70 9.14 41.99
N ASN A 758 -12.15 8.43 42.98
CA ASN A 758 -10.91 8.83 43.64
C ASN A 758 -9.73 8.40 42.78
N VAL A 759 -9.18 9.33 42.01
CA VAL A 759 -8.14 9.07 40.98
C VAL A 759 -6.88 8.41 41.57
N SER A 760 -6.57 8.65 42.86
CA SER A 760 -5.40 8.04 43.52
C SER A 760 -5.49 6.50 43.61
N ASP A 761 -6.70 5.92 43.49
CA ASP A 761 -6.93 4.49 43.57
C ASP A 761 -6.72 3.77 42.22
N TYR A 762 -6.49 4.54 41.15
CA TYR A 762 -6.43 4.05 39.75
C TYR A 762 -5.08 4.33 39.11
N GLU A 763 -4.72 3.51 38.15
CA GLU A 763 -3.50 3.63 37.31
C GLU A 763 -3.75 4.55 36.11
N VAL A 764 -4.08 5.82 36.38
CA VAL A 764 -4.24 6.81 35.31
C VAL A 764 -2.87 7.13 34.70
N GLY A 765 -2.75 7.03 33.36
CA GLY A 765 -1.47 7.18 32.67
C GLY A 765 -0.71 5.87 32.43
N ASN A 766 -1.30 4.74 32.82
CA ASN A 766 -0.82 3.41 32.44
C ASN A 766 -1.94 2.62 31.71
N PRO A 767 -1.81 2.36 30.40
CA PRO A 767 -0.73 2.76 29.48
C PRO A 767 -0.73 4.28 29.21
N GLY A 768 0.41 4.82 28.72
CA GLY A 768 0.57 6.26 28.47
C GLY A 768 -0.38 6.82 27.40
N CYS A 769 -0.59 6.10 26.31
CA CYS A 769 -1.51 6.46 25.25
C CYS A 769 -2.61 5.39 25.07
N LEU A 770 -3.78 5.82 24.63
CA LEU A 770 -4.98 5.00 24.50
C LEU A 770 -5.53 5.02 23.10
N ILE A 771 -5.73 3.87 22.47
CA ILE A 771 -6.30 3.77 21.13
C ILE A 771 -7.81 4.06 21.18
N PHE A 772 -8.29 4.94 20.29
CA PHE A 772 -9.66 5.42 20.31
C PHE A 772 -10.19 5.83 18.90
N ASN A 773 -11.46 6.19 18.83
CA ASN A 773 -12.05 6.80 17.64
C ASN A 773 -12.21 8.31 17.84
N PRO A 774 -11.38 9.17 17.26
CA PRO A 774 -11.52 10.61 17.36
C PRO A 774 -12.89 11.11 16.82
N GLY A 775 -13.64 11.81 17.67
CA GLY A 775 -14.95 12.34 17.30
C GLY A 775 -16.16 11.50 17.75
N ARG A 776 -15.92 10.46 18.54
CA ARG A 776 -16.94 9.64 19.18
C ARG A 776 -16.79 9.73 20.71
N THR A 777 -17.82 9.38 21.45
CA THR A 777 -17.65 9.03 22.85
C THR A 777 -17.07 7.63 22.90
N ASN A 778 -15.94 7.48 23.59
CA ASN A 778 -15.24 6.21 23.76
C ASN A 778 -15.25 5.83 25.24
N HIS A 779 -15.37 4.53 25.53
CA HIS A 779 -15.36 4.02 26.89
C HIS A 779 -14.04 3.31 27.17
N PHE A 780 -13.35 3.72 28.23
CA PHE A 780 -12.05 3.17 28.63
C PHE A 780 -12.13 2.48 30.00
N TYR A 781 -11.46 1.35 30.10
CA TYR A 781 -11.19 0.73 31.38
C TYR A 781 -9.89 1.30 31.95
N VAL A 782 -9.95 1.81 33.18
CA VAL A 782 -8.79 2.27 33.96
C VAL A 782 -8.63 1.33 35.14
N ALA A 783 -7.48 0.64 35.20
CA ALA A 783 -7.23 -0.38 36.21
C ALA A 783 -7.14 0.22 37.61
N ARG A 784 -7.65 -0.49 38.63
CA ARG A 784 -7.42 -0.15 40.05
C ARG A 784 -6.01 -0.61 40.45
N LYS A 785 -5.33 0.21 41.26
CA LYS A 785 -4.00 -0.11 41.82
C LYS A 785 -3.99 -1.34 42.72
N ASP A 786 -5.13 -1.65 43.32
CA ASP A 786 -5.29 -2.82 44.18
C ASP A 786 -5.57 -4.12 43.38
N GLY A 787 -5.65 -4.06 42.06
CA GLY A 787 -5.95 -5.19 41.19
C GLY A 787 -7.42 -5.64 41.18
N ASN A 788 -8.32 -4.93 41.85
CA ASN A 788 -9.71 -5.33 42.04
C ASN A 788 -10.65 -4.67 41.02
N GLY A 789 -10.36 -4.82 39.69
CA GLY A 789 -11.26 -4.39 38.63
C GLY A 789 -10.89 -3.03 38.03
N TYR A 790 -11.85 -2.42 37.36
CA TYR A 790 -11.68 -1.24 36.49
C TYR A 790 -12.73 -0.18 36.76
N ALA A 791 -12.36 1.09 36.62
CA ALA A 791 -13.34 2.14 36.32
C ALA A 791 -13.67 2.08 34.83
N ASN A 792 -14.94 2.27 34.47
CA ASN A 792 -15.36 2.44 33.09
C ASN A 792 -15.67 3.91 32.85
N VAL A 793 -14.80 4.61 32.11
CA VAL A 793 -14.84 6.06 31.95
C VAL A 793 -15.26 6.39 30.50
N ALA A 794 -16.36 7.13 30.36
CA ALA A 794 -16.84 7.60 29.05
C ALA A 794 -16.18 8.95 28.73
N MET A 795 -15.37 8.98 27.68
CA MET A 795 -14.67 10.18 27.21
C MET A 795 -15.26 10.65 25.88
N SER A 796 -15.91 11.80 25.89
CA SER A 796 -16.37 12.47 24.68
C SER A 796 -15.23 13.26 24.00
N THR A 797 -15.44 13.71 22.78
CA THR A 797 -14.51 14.58 22.04
C THR A 797 -14.17 15.84 22.85
N SER A 798 -15.15 16.44 23.52
CA SER A 798 -14.96 17.63 24.37
C SER A 798 -14.28 17.34 25.71
N ASP A 799 -14.40 16.14 26.27
CA ASP A 799 -13.68 15.78 27.49
C ASP A 799 -12.17 15.73 27.28
N TRP A 800 -11.74 15.39 26.06
CA TRP A 800 -10.34 15.48 25.61
C TRP A 800 -9.91 16.91 25.19
N GLY A 801 -10.84 17.87 25.11
CA GLY A 801 -10.57 19.23 24.62
C GLY A 801 -10.59 19.40 23.11
N PHE A 802 -10.83 18.37 22.31
CA PHE A 802 -10.89 18.49 20.85
C PHE A 802 -12.12 19.28 20.42
N LYS A 803 -11.93 20.24 19.48
CA LYS A 803 -13.00 21.05 18.92
C LYS A 803 -13.87 20.29 17.91
N GLN A 804 -13.33 19.24 17.28
CA GLN A 804 -14.02 18.40 16.29
C GLN A 804 -13.38 17.00 16.23
N GLY A 805 -14.11 16.04 15.69
CA GLY A 805 -13.61 14.69 15.45
C GLY A 805 -12.86 14.55 14.14
N ALA A 806 -12.35 13.34 13.88
CA ALA A 806 -11.67 13.01 12.64
C ALA A 806 -12.58 13.17 11.42
N LYS A 807 -12.06 13.83 10.39
CA LYS A 807 -12.78 14.09 9.13
C LYS A 807 -11.83 13.99 7.96
N ARG A 808 -12.25 13.23 6.95
CA ARG A 808 -11.65 13.23 5.61
C ARG A 808 -12.77 13.14 4.58
N LYS A 809 -12.76 14.06 3.63
CA LYS A 809 -13.71 14.09 2.51
C LYS A 809 -12.95 14.21 1.20
N TYR A 810 -13.45 13.51 0.20
CA TYR A 810 -12.94 13.57 -1.16
C TYR A 810 -14.09 13.68 -2.15
N TYR A 811 -13.94 14.56 -3.13
CA TYR A 811 -14.70 14.48 -4.37
C TYR A 811 -13.80 14.55 -5.59
N GLY A 812 -14.22 13.88 -6.65
CA GLY A 812 -13.53 13.91 -7.94
C GLY A 812 -14.51 13.86 -9.08
N LEU A 813 -14.21 14.60 -10.16
CA LEU A 813 -14.88 14.54 -11.45
C LEU A 813 -13.85 14.13 -12.49
N ASP A 814 -13.96 12.91 -12.98
CA ASP A 814 -13.11 12.32 -14.00
C ASP A 814 -13.80 12.38 -15.35
N LEU A 815 -13.16 12.99 -16.34
CA LEU A 815 -13.59 13.07 -17.74
C LEU A 815 -12.58 12.32 -18.59
N TYR A 816 -13.02 11.43 -19.47
CA TYR A 816 -12.09 10.71 -20.32
C TYR A 816 -12.52 10.59 -21.78
N LEU A 817 -11.52 10.42 -22.63
CA LEU A 817 -11.67 10.08 -24.04
C LEU A 817 -10.72 8.93 -24.37
N SER A 818 -11.20 7.89 -25.01
CA SER A 818 -10.44 6.69 -25.35
C SER A 818 -10.70 6.27 -26.79
N HIS A 819 -9.62 5.90 -27.49
CA HIS A 819 -9.61 5.18 -28.74
C HIS A 819 -8.91 3.84 -28.49
N PRO A 820 -9.64 2.71 -28.40
CA PRO A 820 -9.04 1.38 -28.32
C PRO A 820 -8.10 1.11 -29.49
N PHE A 821 -7.15 0.18 -29.34
CA PHE A 821 -6.23 -0.16 -30.40
C PHE A 821 -6.95 -0.81 -31.59
N ASP A 822 -6.90 -0.16 -32.76
CA ASP A 822 -7.60 -0.55 -33.98
C ASP A 822 -6.69 -1.26 -35.00
N GLY A 823 -5.54 -1.79 -34.52
CA GLY A 823 -4.48 -2.35 -35.38
C GLY A 823 -3.40 -1.34 -35.75
N LYS A 824 -3.67 -0.05 -35.67
CA LYS A 824 -2.72 1.01 -35.98
C LYS A 824 -2.36 1.90 -34.79
N TRP A 825 -3.33 2.33 -33.98
CA TRP A 825 -3.05 3.21 -32.86
C TRP A 825 -4.07 3.07 -31.73
N SER A 826 -3.70 3.50 -30.56
CA SER A 826 -4.60 3.66 -29.41
C SER A 826 -4.25 4.92 -28.63
N MET A 827 -5.25 5.50 -28.00
CA MET A 827 -5.07 6.63 -27.09
C MET A 827 -6.10 6.57 -25.98
N ARG A 828 -5.70 6.96 -24.75
CA ARG A 828 -6.61 7.32 -23.69
C ARG A 828 -6.10 8.60 -23.02
N VAL A 829 -7.02 9.52 -22.78
CA VAL A 829 -6.81 10.79 -22.08
C VAL A 829 -7.82 10.85 -20.93
N ASP A 830 -7.35 11.13 -19.74
CA ASP A 830 -8.16 11.30 -18.54
C ASP A 830 -7.85 12.70 -17.96
N TYR A 831 -8.86 13.44 -17.60
CA TYR A 831 -8.76 14.66 -16.82
C TYR A 831 -9.59 14.54 -15.55
N LEU A 832 -8.93 14.64 -14.39
CA LEU A 832 -9.58 14.59 -13.10
C LEU A 832 -9.46 15.94 -12.40
N PHE A 833 -10.59 16.50 -12.02
CA PHE A 833 -10.69 17.56 -11.02
C PHE A 833 -11.05 16.93 -9.68
N SER A 834 -10.24 17.15 -8.63
CA SER A 834 -10.50 16.56 -7.32
C SER A 834 -10.11 17.46 -6.16
N ARG A 835 -10.68 17.18 -5.00
CA ARG A 835 -10.33 17.84 -3.74
C ARG A 835 -10.38 16.82 -2.59
N SER A 836 -9.31 16.77 -1.80
CA SER A 836 -9.22 16.02 -0.54
C SER A 836 -8.98 16.99 0.60
N TRP A 837 -9.83 16.97 1.61
CA TRP A 837 -9.72 17.89 2.76
C TRP A 837 -10.25 17.24 4.05
N GLY A 838 -9.76 17.73 5.17
CA GLY A 838 -10.08 17.20 6.49
C GLY A 838 -9.00 17.57 7.51
N ASN A 839 -8.89 16.78 8.56
CA ASN A 839 -7.89 16.91 9.61
C ASN A 839 -7.15 15.58 9.90
N THR A 840 -7.30 14.59 9.03
CA THR A 840 -6.55 13.33 9.06
C THR A 840 -6.43 12.77 7.65
N GLU A 841 -5.32 12.14 7.32
CA GLU A 841 -5.14 11.34 6.10
C GLU A 841 -5.71 9.92 6.25
N GLY A 842 -6.02 9.50 7.45
CA GLY A 842 -6.32 8.14 7.87
C GLY A 842 -5.31 7.66 8.89
N GLN A 843 -4.58 6.58 8.58
CA GLN A 843 -3.69 5.91 9.53
C GLN A 843 -2.25 6.45 9.57
N VAL A 844 -1.90 7.48 8.83
CA VAL A 844 -0.53 8.05 8.76
C VAL A 844 -0.58 9.58 8.76
N ARG A 845 0.56 10.22 9.07
CA ARG A 845 0.76 11.67 9.00
C ARG A 845 1.94 12.00 8.08
N SER A 846 1.65 12.31 6.81
CA SER A 846 2.67 12.47 5.77
C SER A 846 3.50 13.75 5.88
N ASP A 847 2.99 14.82 6.46
CA ASP A 847 3.67 16.11 6.53
C ASP A 847 4.91 16.08 7.44
N ILE A 848 4.89 15.30 8.51
CA ILE A 848 6.04 15.05 9.40
C ILE A 848 6.71 13.69 9.18
N ARG A 849 6.33 12.97 8.12
CA ARG A 849 6.89 11.65 7.73
C ARG A 849 6.63 10.54 8.73
N GLN A 850 5.50 10.58 9.40
CA GLN A 850 5.16 9.59 10.41
C GLN A 850 4.37 8.44 9.81
N ASP A 851 4.88 7.21 9.98
CA ASP A 851 4.30 5.94 9.57
C ASP A 851 3.95 5.01 10.76
N ASP A 852 3.84 5.55 11.95
CA ASP A 852 3.26 4.89 13.11
C ASP A 852 1.75 4.74 12.90
N VAL A 853 1.38 3.66 12.22
CA VAL A 853 0.03 3.45 11.69
C VAL A 853 -1.01 3.43 12.80
N SER A 854 -1.99 4.35 12.74
CA SER A 854 -3.05 4.54 13.77
C SER A 854 -2.53 4.81 15.19
N LYS A 855 -1.31 5.38 15.27
CA LYS A 855 -0.67 5.91 16.47
C LYS A 855 0.18 7.11 16.04
N THR A 856 -0.48 8.07 15.41
CA THR A 856 0.22 9.25 14.91
C THR A 856 0.22 10.34 15.96
N GLU A 857 1.13 11.33 15.86
CA GLU A 857 1.05 12.52 16.72
C GLU A 857 -0.28 13.29 16.60
N ASN A 858 -1.05 13.05 15.52
CA ASN A 858 -2.42 13.54 15.48
C ASN A 858 -3.21 12.94 16.65
N TRP A 859 -4.02 13.73 17.28
CA TRP A 859 -4.90 13.31 18.37
C TRP A 859 -4.22 12.96 19.72
N ASP A 860 -2.88 12.98 19.82
CA ASP A 860 -2.18 12.81 21.09
C ASP A 860 -2.67 13.82 22.14
N ASN A 861 -2.90 15.04 21.72
CA ASN A 861 -3.53 16.10 22.51
C ASN A 861 -4.29 17.09 21.62
N TRP A 862 -5.18 17.88 22.23
CA TRP A 862 -6.05 18.78 21.47
C TRP A 862 -5.30 19.95 20.81
N GLN A 863 -4.16 20.36 21.33
CA GLN A 863 -3.36 21.45 20.79
C GLN A 863 -2.79 21.11 19.41
N ILE A 864 -2.38 19.86 19.18
CA ILE A 864 -1.92 19.39 17.86
C ILE A 864 -3.05 19.50 16.82
N MET A 865 -4.28 19.22 17.25
CA MET A 865 -5.44 19.23 16.36
C MET A 865 -6.07 20.63 16.20
N ASP A 866 -5.59 21.64 16.96
CA ASP A 866 -6.04 23.02 16.78
C ASP A 866 -5.53 23.54 15.42
N HIS A 867 -6.41 24.11 14.60
CA HIS A 867 -6.14 24.52 13.21
C HIS A 867 -5.66 23.41 12.25
N SER A 868 -5.91 22.13 12.55
CA SER A 868 -5.52 21.01 11.69
C SER A 868 -6.45 20.76 10.48
N TYR A 869 -7.56 21.48 10.34
CA TYR A 869 -8.57 21.24 9.32
C TYR A 869 -8.28 22.05 8.03
N GLY A 870 -7.94 21.37 6.94
CA GLY A 870 -7.57 22.01 5.69
C GLY A 870 -7.44 21.05 4.51
N LEU A 871 -6.63 21.39 3.52
CA LEU A 871 -6.29 20.52 2.38
C LEU A 871 -5.30 19.45 2.83
N LEU A 872 -5.62 18.20 2.55
CA LEU A 872 -4.78 17.07 2.95
C LEU A 872 -3.53 16.92 2.05
N PRO A 873 -2.41 16.39 2.56
CA PRO A 873 -1.13 16.31 1.84
C PRO A 873 -1.18 15.58 0.49
N ASN A 874 -2.09 14.60 0.32
CA ASN A 874 -2.29 13.87 -0.94
C ASN A 874 -3.24 14.56 -1.93
N ASN A 875 -3.73 15.78 -1.63
CA ASN A 875 -4.64 16.51 -2.53
C ASN A 875 -3.91 16.97 -3.81
N ARG A 876 -4.45 16.58 -4.95
CA ARG A 876 -4.07 17.04 -6.29
C ARG A 876 -5.31 17.56 -7.00
N ARG A 877 -5.48 18.88 -7.07
CA ARG A 877 -6.71 19.51 -7.58
C ARG A 877 -6.97 19.20 -9.05
N HIS A 878 -5.91 19.19 -9.87
CA HIS A 878 -5.98 18.94 -11.31
C HIS A 878 -5.01 17.85 -11.69
N GLN A 879 -5.48 16.86 -12.43
CA GLN A 879 -4.66 15.77 -12.97
C GLN A 879 -5.06 15.55 -14.43
N PHE A 880 -4.10 15.61 -15.31
CA PHE A 880 -4.22 15.24 -16.70
C PHE A 880 -3.30 14.06 -16.98
N LYS A 881 -3.84 12.95 -17.43
CA LYS A 881 -3.09 11.76 -17.80
C LYS A 881 -3.41 11.38 -19.23
N ALA A 882 -2.38 11.10 -20.02
CA ALA A 882 -2.54 10.60 -21.38
C ALA A 882 -1.61 9.42 -21.61
N ARG A 883 -2.09 8.42 -22.34
CA ARG A 883 -1.27 7.30 -22.81
C ARG A 883 -1.70 6.90 -24.22
N GLY A 884 -0.73 6.46 -25.02
CA GLY A 884 -1.04 6.04 -26.37
C GLY A 884 0.12 5.33 -27.04
N MET A 885 -0.19 4.72 -28.17
CA MET A 885 0.78 4.07 -29.03
C MET A 885 0.35 4.19 -30.50
N TYR A 886 1.33 4.22 -31.40
CA TYR A 886 1.12 4.30 -32.85
C TYR A 886 2.06 3.33 -33.56
N GLN A 887 1.51 2.42 -34.35
CA GLN A 887 2.23 1.49 -35.20
C GLN A 887 2.55 2.20 -36.54
N ILE A 888 3.79 2.65 -36.70
CA ILE A 888 4.24 3.37 -37.88
C ILE A 888 4.28 2.42 -39.08
N THR A 889 4.99 1.31 -38.91
CA THR A 889 5.07 0.17 -39.85
C THR A 889 4.85 -1.12 -39.05
N PRO A 890 4.68 -2.29 -39.66
CA PRO A 890 4.62 -3.56 -38.89
C PRO A 890 5.81 -3.78 -37.96
N GLU A 891 6.97 -3.17 -38.23
CA GLU A 891 8.18 -3.29 -37.43
C GLU A 891 8.35 -2.19 -36.38
N TRP A 892 7.87 -0.98 -36.62
CA TRP A 892 8.12 0.21 -35.79
C TRP A 892 6.88 0.67 -35.06
N LEU A 893 6.99 0.76 -33.74
CA LEU A 893 5.96 1.30 -32.88
C LEU A 893 6.54 2.41 -31.99
N VAL A 894 5.82 3.52 -31.86
CA VAL A 894 6.08 4.58 -30.90
C VAL A 894 4.99 4.61 -29.87
N SER A 895 5.34 4.97 -28.63
CA SER A 895 4.39 5.03 -27.51
C SER A 895 4.76 6.13 -26.53
N GLY A 896 3.81 6.56 -25.73
CA GLY A 896 4.06 7.57 -24.71
C GLY A 896 3.05 7.53 -23.57
N THR A 897 3.49 8.07 -22.44
CA THR A 897 2.63 8.40 -21.29
C THR A 897 2.96 9.82 -20.84
N LEU A 898 1.92 10.60 -20.54
CA LEU A 898 2.03 11.97 -20.05
C LEU A 898 1.20 12.09 -18.77
N SER A 899 1.79 12.68 -17.73
CA SER A 899 1.11 13.03 -16.49
C SER A 899 1.40 14.50 -16.17
N ILE A 900 0.37 15.32 -16.09
CA ILE A 900 0.45 16.73 -15.65
C ILE A 900 -0.43 16.85 -14.40
N GLN A 901 0.14 17.31 -13.28
CA GLN A 901 -0.59 17.39 -12.02
C GLN A 901 -0.31 18.71 -11.30
N SER A 902 -1.33 19.24 -10.64
CA SER A 902 -1.15 20.35 -9.72
C SER A 902 -0.26 19.94 -8.54
N GLY A 903 0.40 20.91 -7.91
CA GLY A 903 1.18 20.69 -6.70
C GLY A 903 0.33 20.15 -5.53
N THR A 904 1.00 19.60 -4.54
CA THR A 904 0.41 19.19 -3.24
C THR A 904 0.35 20.39 -2.29
N PRO A 905 -0.59 20.44 -1.35
CA PRO A 905 -0.65 21.45 -0.30
C PRO A 905 0.63 21.48 0.55
N ARG A 906 0.99 22.65 1.04
CA ARG A 906 2.10 22.86 1.96
C ARG A 906 1.56 23.22 3.33
N SER A 907 2.09 22.56 4.37
CA SER A 907 1.88 22.92 5.77
C SER A 907 2.97 23.88 6.25
N CYS A 908 2.67 24.69 7.27
CA CYS A 908 3.60 25.40 8.09
C CYS A 908 3.36 24.95 9.53
N LEU A 909 4.35 24.35 10.14
CA LEU A 909 4.27 23.79 11.48
C LEU A 909 5.27 24.47 12.39
N GLY A 910 4.80 24.94 13.53
CA GLY A 910 5.60 25.67 14.52
C GLY A 910 5.21 25.33 15.94
N TYR A 911 5.64 26.15 16.89
CA TYR A 911 5.28 26.07 18.29
C TYR A 911 3.83 26.53 18.51
N TYR A 912 3.19 26.08 19.59
CA TYR A 912 1.77 26.27 19.81
C TYR A 912 1.45 27.68 20.32
N GLY A 913 0.45 28.33 19.75
CA GLY A 913 -0.14 29.57 20.24
C GLY A 913 0.64 30.82 19.84
N ALA A 914 0.08 31.99 20.17
CA ALA A 914 0.69 33.28 19.93
C ALA A 914 1.91 33.54 20.86
N ASP A 915 2.01 32.79 21.93
CA ASP A 915 3.10 32.81 22.92
C ASP A 915 4.14 31.71 22.68
N GLU A 916 4.01 30.96 21.59
CA GLU A 916 4.93 29.92 21.11
C GLU A 916 5.31 28.90 22.20
N THR A 917 4.32 28.43 22.92
CA THR A 917 4.50 27.39 23.94
C THR A 917 4.76 26.01 23.32
N ASN A 918 5.25 25.06 24.14
CA ASN A 918 5.56 23.70 23.72
C ASN A 918 4.82 22.65 24.56
N PRO A 919 3.48 22.55 24.43
CA PRO A 919 2.72 21.56 25.16
C PRO A 919 3.23 20.13 24.89
N TYR A 920 3.43 19.36 25.95
CA TYR A 920 3.86 17.96 25.87
C TYR A 920 5.19 17.73 25.12
N ASN A 921 6.00 18.77 24.88
CA ASN A 921 7.28 18.71 24.17
C ASN A 921 7.24 18.25 22.69
N TYR A 922 6.15 18.53 21.98
CA TYR A 922 6.03 18.18 20.56
C TYR A 922 6.80 19.12 19.61
N GLY A 923 7.40 20.20 20.12
CA GLY A 923 8.17 21.13 19.29
C GLY A 923 7.33 21.76 18.17
N SER A 924 7.85 21.73 16.96
CA SER A 924 7.17 22.31 15.78
C SER A 924 6.21 21.32 15.10
N SER A 925 5.31 20.71 15.85
CA SER A 925 4.28 19.79 15.33
C SER A 925 2.89 20.42 15.24
N PHE A 926 2.72 21.66 15.71
CA PHE A 926 1.44 22.35 15.78
C PHE A 926 1.13 23.13 14.50
N HIS A 927 -0.16 23.27 14.16
CA HIS A 927 -0.63 24.05 13.00
C HIS A 927 -0.61 25.56 13.30
N TRP A 928 0.56 26.04 13.71
CA TRP A 928 0.88 27.42 13.98
C TRP A 928 2.16 27.82 13.25
N CYS A 929 2.28 29.07 12.89
CA CYS A 929 3.37 29.59 12.08
C CYS A 929 3.70 31.00 12.57
N ASN A 930 4.81 31.17 13.29
CA ASN A 930 5.19 32.45 13.91
C ASN A 930 4.05 33.02 14.77
N GLY A 931 3.54 32.22 15.70
CA GLY A 931 2.46 32.65 16.60
C GLY A 931 1.09 32.87 15.94
N VAL A 932 0.91 32.52 14.66
CA VAL A 932 -0.32 32.69 13.90
C VAL A 932 -0.88 31.33 13.46
N PRO A 933 -2.21 31.09 13.57
CA PRO A 933 -2.84 29.86 13.07
C PRO A 933 -2.53 29.60 11.60
N SER A 934 -2.22 28.35 11.24
CA SER A 934 -1.83 27.95 9.88
C SER A 934 -2.51 26.63 9.48
N ASP A 935 -3.72 26.71 8.95
CA ASP A 935 -4.45 25.53 8.48
C ASP A 935 -3.68 24.78 7.37
N PRO A 936 -3.79 23.44 7.22
CA PRO A 936 -3.15 22.68 6.15
C PRO A 936 -3.47 23.25 4.76
N GLY A 937 -2.41 23.52 4.00
CA GLY A 937 -2.50 24.16 2.69
C GLY A 937 -2.49 25.71 2.70
N ALA A 938 -2.51 26.36 3.86
CA ALA A 938 -2.42 27.83 3.96
C ALA A 938 -1.06 28.37 3.45
N ALA A 939 0.02 27.57 3.59
CA ALA A 939 1.34 27.91 3.06
C ALA A 939 1.46 27.74 1.53
N GLY A 940 0.35 27.56 0.81
CA GLY A 940 0.30 27.39 -0.64
C GLY A 940 0.46 25.94 -1.10
N SER A 941 1.05 25.76 -2.28
CA SER A 941 1.25 24.43 -2.88
C SER A 941 2.66 24.29 -3.47
N THR A 942 3.11 23.05 -3.61
CA THR A 942 4.30 22.74 -4.41
C THR A 942 4.03 23.07 -5.89
N PRO A 943 5.05 23.22 -6.74
CA PRO A 943 4.84 23.47 -8.16
C PRO A 943 4.06 22.36 -8.88
N TRP A 944 3.47 22.69 -10.04
CA TRP A 944 2.95 21.70 -10.98
C TRP A 944 4.07 20.78 -11.47
N THR A 945 3.73 19.50 -11.66
CA THR A 945 4.64 18.48 -12.18
C THR A 945 4.19 18.05 -13.58
N LYS A 946 5.15 17.77 -14.47
CA LYS A 946 4.91 17.34 -15.85
C LYS A 946 5.87 16.22 -16.20
N GLN A 947 5.38 15.00 -16.25
CA GLN A 947 6.18 13.84 -16.55
C GLN A 947 5.77 13.25 -17.91
N LEU A 948 6.68 13.31 -18.89
CA LEU A 948 6.53 12.70 -20.20
C LEU A 948 7.48 11.51 -20.32
N ASN A 949 6.94 10.33 -20.59
CA ASN A 949 7.72 9.15 -20.93
C ASN A 949 7.48 8.78 -22.39
N LEU A 950 8.53 8.44 -23.12
CA LEU A 950 8.50 8.09 -24.54
C LEU A 950 9.10 6.71 -24.75
N GLY A 951 8.54 5.95 -25.68
CA GLY A 951 9.00 4.63 -26.04
C GLY A 951 9.06 4.44 -27.54
N VAL A 952 10.13 3.80 -28.04
CA VAL A 952 10.27 3.34 -29.41
C VAL A 952 10.55 1.84 -29.36
N ARG A 953 9.82 1.05 -30.14
CA ARG A 953 10.01 -0.39 -30.24
C ARG A 953 10.20 -0.77 -31.70
N TYR A 954 11.25 -1.54 -32.00
CA TYR A 954 11.56 -2.11 -33.28
C TYR A 954 11.48 -3.64 -33.22
N THR A 955 10.65 -4.25 -34.03
CA THR A 955 10.48 -5.71 -34.17
C THR A 955 10.78 -6.13 -35.61
N PRO A 956 12.02 -6.57 -35.90
CA PRO A 956 12.46 -6.83 -37.27
C PRO A 956 11.74 -8.01 -37.92
N ALA A 957 11.38 -7.85 -39.20
CA ALA A 957 10.75 -8.89 -40.02
C ALA A 957 11.68 -10.10 -40.22
N PHE A 958 13.00 -9.87 -40.28
CA PHE A 958 14.00 -10.96 -40.44
C PHE A 958 14.02 -11.95 -39.29
N ALA A 959 13.45 -11.59 -38.15
CA ALA A 959 13.32 -12.44 -36.94
C ALA A 959 11.85 -12.84 -36.67
N ASP A 960 11.01 -12.87 -37.69
CA ASP A 960 9.56 -13.17 -37.62
C ASP A 960 8.84 -12.31 -36.55
N HIS A 961 9.30 -11.09 -36.30
CA HIS A 961 8.83 -10.20 -35.23
C HIS A 961 8.97 -10.75 -33.82
N LYS A 962 9.71 -11.85 -33.60
CA LYS A 962 9.96 -12.45 -32.28
C LYS A 962 11.04 -11.70 -31.49
N LEU A 963 11.97 -11.05 -32.16
CA LEU A 963 12.98 -10.19 -31.53
C LEU A 963 12.46 -8.76 -31.44
N ALA A 964 12.68 -8.09 -30.32
CA ALA A 964 12.31 -6.69 -30.18
C ALA A 964 13.44 -5.89 -29.49
N PHE A 965 13.73 -4.74 -30.05
CA PHE A 965 14.58 -3.71 -29.44
C PHE A 965 13.70 -2.58 -28.96
N LYS A 966 13.89 -2.13 -27.74
CA LYS A 966 13.07 -1.06 -27.15
C LYS A 966 13.95 0.00 -26.50
N LEU A 967 13.68 1.24 -26.80
CA LEU A 967 14.22 2.43 -26.12
C LEU A 967 13.08 3.09 -25.35
N ASN A 968 13.25 3.27 -24.04
CA ASN A 968 12.37 4.07 -23.21
C ASN A 968 13.13 5.25 -22.64
N VAL A 969 12.54 6.43 -22.72
CA VAL A 969 13.02 7.64 -22.06
C VAL A 969 12.00 8.05 -21.02
N PHE A 970 12.32 7.85 -19.74
CA PHE A 970 11.49 8.29 -18.63
C PHE A 970 11.83 9.74 -18.28
N ASN A 971 10.82 10.54 -17.95
CA ASN A 971 10.93 11.96 -17.75
C ASN A 971 11.75 12.65 -18.88
N ALA A 972 11.29 12.52 -20.10
CA ALA A 972 11.99 13.06 -21.30
C ALA A 972 12.25 14.57 -21.21
N LEU A 973 11.39 15.31 -20.50
CA LEU A 973 11.52 16.74 -20.27
C LEU A 973 12.59 17.07 -19.22
N ASN A 974 13.06 16.09 -18.45
CA ASN A 974 13.97 16.25 -17.30
C ASN A 974 13.48 17.31 -16.31
N GLU A 975 12.19 17.42 -16.13
CA GLU A 975 11.61 18.32 -15.13
C GLU A 975 11.81 17.75 -13.73
N GLN A 976 12.43 18.50 -12.85
CA GLN A 976 12.72 18.10 -11.47
C GLN A 976 12.17 19.18 -10.54
N LYS A 977 10.86 19.17 -10.34
CA LYS A 977 10.17 20.07 -9.40
C LYS A 977 10.17 19.46 -8.00
N PRO A 978 10.22 20.30 -6.94
CA PRO A 978 9.99 19.81 -5.58
C PRO A 978 8.57 19.27 -5.47
N ILE A 979 8.46 18.03 -4.99
CA ILE A 979 7.19 17.33 -4.76
C ILE A 979 6.84 17.27 -3.27
N GLN A 980 7.82 17.49 -2.41
CA GLN A 980 7.66 17.63 -0.97
C GLN A 980 8.69 18.61 -0.42
N VAL A 981 8.29 19.45 0.54
CA VAL A 981 9.13 20.45 1.20
C VAL A 981 9.06 20.31 2.71
N ASN A 982 10.05 20.81 3.43
CA ASN A 982 10.08 20.80 4.89
C ASN A 982 9.00 21.76 5.45
N PRO A 983 8.02 21.27 6.24
CA PRO A 983 6.98 22.09 6.84
C PRO A 983 7.41 22.78 8.15
N THR A 984 8.51 22.36 8.77
CA THR A 984 8.99 22.83 10.08
C THR A 984 9.44 24.28 10.00
N TYR A 985 8.64 25.18 10.56
CA TYR A 985 8.91 26.63 10.51
C TYR A 985 9.89 27.06 11.59
N GLU A 986 9.77 26.54 12.80
CA GLU A 986 10.60 26.91 13.94
C GLU A 986 11.51 25.74 14.35
N ALA A 987 12.77 26.04 14.59
CA ALA A 987 13.75 25.11 15.17
C ALA A 987 13.60 25.02 16.70
N SER A 988 13.22 26.13 17.33
CA SER A 988 12.76 26.26 18.72
C SER A 988 11.90 27.51 18.81
N ALA A 989 11.22 27.75 19.92
CA ALA A 989 10.38 28.94 20.10
C ALA A 989 11.19 30.23 19.78
N GLY A 990 10.66 31.08 18.89
CA GLY A 990 11.27 32.28 18.41
C GLY A 990 12.53 32.11 17.51
N VAL A 991 12.87 30.88 17.13
CA VAL A 991 14.01 30.57 16.27
C VAL A 991 13.53 29.92 14.97
N LEU A 992 13.68 30.64 13.86
CA LEU A 992 13.28 30.20 12.53
C LEU A 992 14.15 29.02 12.06
N SER A 993 13.52 27.97 11.55
CA SER A 993 14.24 26.85 10.92
C SER A 993 14.89 27.28 9.60
N ASN A 994 16.20 27.14 9.47
CA ASN A 994 16.93 27.45 8.22
C ASN A 994 16.60 26.50 7.06
N THR A 995 15.80 25.47 7.30
CA THR A 995 15.35 24.49 6.29
C THR A 995 13.86 24.59 5.98
N TYR A 996 13.11 25.54 6.55
CA TYR A 996 11.68 25.72 6.23
C TYR A 996 11.48 25.97 4.73
N GLY A 997 10.57 25.19 4.11
CA GLY A 997 10.29 25.27 2.68
C GLY A 997 11.37 24.67 1.78
N MET A 998 12.49 24.18 2.32
CA MET A 998 13.51 23.46 1.57
C MET A 998 12.95 22.19 0.95
N ALA A 999 13.29 21.93 -0.30
CA ALA A 999 12.85 20.70 -0.97
C ALA A 999 13.46 19.47 -0.32
N GLN A 1000 12.61 18.56 0.11
CA GLN A 1000 13.02 17.25 0.65
C GLN A 1000 13.09 16.20 -0.45
N TYR A 1001 12.10 16.21 -1.36
CA TYR A 1001 12.03 15.31 -2.50
C TYR A 1001 11.73 16.09 -3.79
N TYR A 1002 12.34 15.63 -4.87
CA TYR A 1002 12.12 16.11 -6.23
C TYR A 1002 11.55 15.01 -7.10
N GLU A 1003 10.92 15.35 -8.22
CA GLU A 1003 10.67 14.39 -9.29
C GLU A 1003 11.98 13.71 -9.72
N ALA A 1004 11.88 12.42 -10.10
CA ALA A 1004 13.04 11.66 -10.55
C ALA A 1004 13.63 12.29 -11.82
N PRO A 1005 14.96 12.37 -11.96
CA PRO A 1005 15.62 12.87 -13.16
C PRO A 1005 15.34 11.98 -14.37
N ARG A 1006 15.63 12.50 -15.59
CA ARG A 1006 15.51 11.72 -16.81
C ARG A 1006 16.40 10.48 -16.76
N MET A 1007 15.81 9.34 -17.13
CA MET A 1007 16.49 8.05 -17.25
C MET A 1007 16.16 7.43 -18.60
N VAL A 1008 17.16 6.79 -19.20
CA VAL A 1008 17.00 6.03 -20.45
C VAL A 1008 17.15 4.55 -20.13
N ARG A 1009 16.25 3.73 -20.67
CA ARG A 1009 16.33 2.27 -20.60
C ARG A 1009 16.33 1.68 -22.00
N LEU A 1010 17.36 0.91 -22.28
CA LEU A 1010 17.51 0.09 -23.46
C LEU A 1010 17.09 -1.35 -23.14
N SER A 1011 16.37 -2.01 -24.02
CA SER A 1011 16.06 -3.42 -23.80
C SER A 1011 16.01 -4.20 -25.12
N VAL A 1012 16.39 -5.46 -25.01
CA VAL A 1012 16.26 -6.47 -26.05
C VAL A 1012 15.42 -7.60 -25.49
N SER A 1013 14.40 -8.01 -26.19
CA SER A 1013 13.57 -9.15 -25.81
C SER A 1013 13.36 -10.09 -26.98
N TYR A 1014 13.22 -11.37 -26.67
CA TYR A 1014 12.85 -12.42 -27.60
C TYR A 1014 11.65 -13.18 -27.05
N ASP A 1015 10.61 -13.34 -27.86
CA ASP A 1015 9.37 -14.04 -27.51
C ASP A 1015 9.07 -15.08 -28.62
N TYR A 1016 8.99 -16.36 -28.23
CA TYR A 1016 8.74 -17.48 -29.14
C TYR A 1016 7.35 -18.08 -28.90
#